data_801ccc31c8aecbe15184b43dc1d47190
#
_entry.id   801ccc31c8aecbe15184b43dc1d47190
#
_cell.length_a   1.000
_cell.length_b   1.000
_cell.length_c   1.000
_cell.angle_alpha   90.00
_cell.angle_beta   90.00
_cell.angle_gamma   90.00
#
_symmetry.space_group_name_H-M   'P 1'
#
loop_
_entity.id
_entity.type
_entity.pdbx_description
1 polymer ?
#
loop_
_entity_poly.entity_id
_entity_poly.type
_entity_poly.pdbx_seq_one_letter_code
_entity_poly.pdbx_strand_id
1 'polypeptide(L)'
;MRDYQSFEVRNVSVIGHSGAGKTSVLEAMLYYTKATDRFGKTTEGSSMIDFDTEEIRRGLSVYTTIVPIEWEDSKINFIDTPGYLDFVGEKQGGFSVGDSSLIVVNAKDPLQSGTKLAYKQAVAEKKPTIFFINKLDEEHTSFDASYQALREEFGKSVIPFEVPIVEDGKIVGSVNIIKNKAWYYSPELADKPCPVPESMQEEVALYKDQIAEAVAMGDDELMEKFFSGEEFSDAELKRGVRIGVRNGEICPVYSGSAVNSIGIQRLMDLIISYFPTYSERGMYTATTPNGVKVELLTSETEVLTAQVFKTIVDPFVGRISYVKVLSGVLAADSTVVNANNGKPEKISQIYIVKGKHQTAAGKLFTGDIGALVKLQNTKTNDTLCDKGKLLMADPIVFDTPMYGQAVVPKTKNDEDRLSNGLARLQEEDPTFKVVNNPETKETVIYGIGDQHLDVIVNKLNSKFKAEVVLSDPKITYRETITKTAVGEGRHKKQSGGHGQFGHVFVEFSPNPDEEEMVFAEKVFGGAVPKQYFPAVETGLRECCQKGPLAGYKMVNVKTTLLDGKYHDVDSSEMAFKMAAHLAYKDAMTKARPILLEPIMNVKIRVPDEFTGAVIGDLNKRRGSIMGMTPVDSDQEIDAQVPMANMSRYCVELRSMTTGLGTYTMEMDRYDPVPEPYASRVIEDSKKDKE
;
A
#
# COMPACT_ATOMS: atom_id res chain seq x y z
N MET A 1 6.40 8.15 31.87
CA MET A 1 7.61 8.07 31.03
C MET A 1 8.44 9.32 31.23
N ARG A 2 9.74 9.20 31.49
CA ARG A 2 10.69 10.33 31.51
C ARG A 2 10.97 10.84 30.09
N ASP A 3 11.65 11.96 29.99
CA ASP A 3 12.18 12.43 28.71
C ASP A 3 13.42 11.57 28.33
N TYR A 4 13.48 11.14 27.08
CA TYR A 4 14.57 10.33 26.51
C TYR A 4 15.28 11.10 25.39
N GLN A 5 16.62 11.06 25.39
CA GLN A 5 17.44 11.67 24.38
C GLN A 5 17.68 10.69 23.21
N SER A 6 18.13 11.19 22.05
CA SER A 6 18.34 10.38 20.84
C SER A 6 19.26 9.15 21.03
N PHE A 7 20.23 9.22 21.96
CA PHE A 7 21.12 8.12 22.29
C PHE A 7 20.49 7.05 23.23
N GLU A 8 19.28 7.28 23.74
CA GLU A 8 18.51 6.35 24.56
C GLU A 8 17.31 5.75 23.82
N VAL A 9 16.98 6.27 22.62
CA VAL A 9 15.81 5.88 21.84
C VAL A 9 16.17 4.90 20.73
N ARG A 10 15.36 3.86 20.56
CA ARG A 10 15.37 2.93 19.42
C ARG A 10 13.98 2.81 18.84
N ASN A 11 13.90 2.78 17.50
CA ASN A 11 12.64 2.58 16.78
C ASN A 11 12.71 1.25 16.04
N VAL A 12 11.87 0.30 16.41
CA VAL A 12 11.92 -1.07 15.91
C VAL A 12 10.60 -1.44 15.25
N SER A 13 10.62 -1.59 13.92
CA SER A 13 9.44 -2.11 13.19
C SER A 13 9.32 -3.62 13.42
N VAL A 14 8.15 -4.05 13.91
CA VAL A 14 7.83 -5.46 14.09
C VAL A 14 7.07 -5.93 12.86
N ILE A 15 7.71 -6.76 12.05
CA ILE A 15 7.26 -7.21 10.75
C ILE A 15 7.25 -8.74 10.65
N GLY A 16 6.64 -9.30 9.62
CA GLY A 16 6.53 -10.75 9.40
C GLY A 16 5.14 -11.13 8.89
N HIS A 17 4.95 -12.42 8.65
CA HIS A 17 3.68 -12.93 8.10
C HIS A 17 2.51 -12.74 9.06
N SER A 18 1.29 -12.72 8.52
CA SER A 18 0.07 -12.74 9.33
C SER A 18 0.00 -14.00 10.18
N GLY A 19 -0.35 -13.85 11.47
CA GLY A 19 -0.40 -15.01 12.37
C GLY A 19 0.95 -15.49 12.92
N ALA A 20 2.11 -14.86 12.57
CA ALA A 20 3.40 -15.22 13.17
C ALA A 20 3.52 -14.87 14.67
N GLY A 21 2.59 -14.02 15.18
CA GLY A 21 2.52 -13.63 16.59
C GLY A 21 3.24 -12.33 16.93
N LYS A 22 3.37 -11.40 15.99
CA LYS A 22 3.98 -10.06 16.17
C LYS A 22 3.39 -9.33 17.38
N THR A 23 2.08 -9.11 17.33
CA THR A 23 1.32 -8.46 18.42
C THR A 23 1.45 -9.23 19.72
N SER A 24 1.44 -10.57 19.69
CA SER A 24 1.60 -11.41 20.90
C SER A 24 2.99 -11.24 21.52
N VAL A 25 4.05 -11.08 20.75
CA VAL A 25 5.40 -10.80 21.25
C VAL A 25 5.42 -9.46 21.98
N LEU A 26 4.79 -8.44 21.43
CA LEU A 26 4.71 -7.12 22.07
C LEU A 26 3.81 -7.13 23.31
N GLU A 27 2.70 -7.85 23.31
CA GLU A 27 1.86 -8.04 24.50
C GLU A 27 2.64 -8.77 25.60
N ALA A 28 3.49 -9.76 25.25
CA ALA A 28 4.38 -10.41 26.20
C ALA A 28 5.41 -9.44 26.80
N MET A 29 6.00 -8.58 25.96
CA MET A 29 6.93 -7.53 26.43
C MET A 29 6.25 -6.53 27.38
N LEU A 30 5.04 -6.08 27.04
CA LEU A 30 4.25 -5.17 27.89
C LEU A 30 3.91 -5.82 29.24
N TYR A 31 3.53 -7.08 29.22
CA TYR A 31 3.22 -7.83 30.44
C TYR A 31 4.49 -8.06 31.28
N TYR A 32 5.60 -8.46 30.67
CA TYR A 32 6.88 -8.71 31.32
C TYR A 32 7.42 -7.44 32.01
N THR A 33 7.35 -6.30 31.34
CA THR A 33 7.77 -4.99 31.86
C THR A 33 6.77 -4.37 32.84
N LYS A 34 5.68 -5.07 33.16
CA LYS A 34 4.58 -4.57 34.01
C LYS A 34 3.96 -3.28 33.50
N ALA A 35 4.07 -3.01 32.21
CA ALA A 35 3.38 -1.91 31.55
C ALA A 35 1.88 -2.18 31.39
N THR A 36 1.46 -3.44 31.56
CA THR A 36 0.07 -3.91 31.65
C THR A 36 -0.09 -4.89 32.81
N ASP A 37 -1.26 -4.89 33.43
CA ASP A 37 -1.56 -5.79 34.55
C ASP A 37 -1.92 -7.23 34.10
N ARG A 38 -2.20 -7.41 32.81
CA ARG A 38 -2.57 -8.71 32.23
C ARG A 38 -1.97 -8.88 30.84
N PHE A 39 -1.72 -10.13 30.47
CA PHE A 39 -1.34 -10.50 29.12
C PHE A 39 -2.54 -10.35 28.17
N GLY A 40 -2.41 -9.48 27.16
CA GLY A 40 -3.45 -9.28 26.14
C GLY A 40 -3.41 -10.37 25.09
N LYS A 41 -4.58 -10.89 24.69
CA LYS A 41 -4.73 -11.92 23.67
C LYS A 41 -5.56 -11.38 22.50
N THR A 42 -5.01 -11.42 21.31
CA THR A 42 -5.71 -10.98 20.09
C THR A 42 -6.94 -11.85 19.79
N THR A 43 -6.83 -13.16 20.02
CA THR A 43 -7.94 -14.12 19.84
C THR A 43 -9.12 -13.92 20.79
N GLU A 44 -8.90 -13.30 21.92
CA GLU A 44 -9.94 -13.00 22.93
C GLU A 44 -10.42 -11.53 22.86
N GLY A 45 -9.88 -10.73 21.94
CA GLY A 45 -10.16 -9.29 21.83
C GLY A 45 -9.73 -8.49 23.06
N SER A 46 -8.79 -9.01 23.85
CA SER A 46 -8.30 -8.38 25.08
C SER A 46 -6.96 -7.66 24.90
N SER A 47 -6.41 -7.63 23.68
CA SER A 47 -5.17 -6.94 23.34
C SER A 47 -5.26 -5.44 23.63
N MET A 48 -4.15 -4.87 24.10
CA MET A 48 -3.99 -3.42 24.22
C MET A 48 -3.55 -2.79 22.89
N ILE A 49 -2.98 -3.59 21.99
CA ILE A 49 -2.39 -3.19 20.72
C ILE A 49 -3.43 -3.25 19.62
N ASP A 50 -4.05 -4.42 19.41
CA ASP A 50 -5.16 -4.63 18.47
C ASP A 50 -6.50 -4.32 19.19
N PHE A 51 -6.84 -3.05 19.29
CA PHE A 51 -8.00 -2.58 20.07
C PHE A 51 -9.14 -2.02 19.21
N ASP A 52 -8.91 -1.80 17.91
CA ASP A 52 -9.97 -1.35 17.00
C ASP A 52 -11.02 -2.45 16.80
N THR A 53 -12.27 -2.05 16.61
CA THR A 53 -13.38 -2.98 16.42
C THR A 53 -13.20 -3.91 15.21
N GLU A 54 -12.54 -3.44 14.15
CA GLU A 54 -12.22 -4.25 12.99
C GLU A 54 -11.15 -5.30 13.29
N GLU A 55 -10.14 -4.97 14.08
CA GLU A 55 -9.09 -5.89 14.53
C GLU A 55 -9.67 -6.97 15.43
N ILE A 56 -10.48 -6.59 16.40
CA ILE A 56 -11.17 -7.52 17.31
C ILE A 56 -12.09 -8.47 16.53
N ARG A 57 -12.88 -7.93 15.59
CA ARG A 57 -13.81 -8.73 14.77
C ARG A 57 -13.09 -9.74 13.89
N ARG A 58 -11.94 -9.38 13.37
CA ARG A 58 -11.16 -10.21 12.43
C ARG A 58 -10.15 -11.12 13.13
N GLY A 59 -9.78 -10.80 14.38
CA GLY A 59 -8.74 -11.51 15.12
C GLY A 59 -7.34 -11.31 14.50
N LEU A 60 -7.11 -10.17 13.83
CA LEU A 60 -5.83 -9.83 13.19
C LEU A 60 -5.61 -8.31 13.18
N SER A 61 -4.34 -7.90 13.17
CA SER A 61 -3.94 -6.49 13.08
C SER A 61 -4.28 -5.91 11.71
N VAL A 62 -4.95 -4.77 11.69
CA VAL A 62 -5.34 -4.00 10.50
C VAL A 62 -4.53 -2.71 10.43
N TYR A 63 -4.20 -2.12 11.57
CA TYR A 63 -3.52 -0.84 11.70
C TYR A 63 -2.13 -0.98 12.29
N THR A 64 -1.25 -0.06 11.91
CA THR A 64 0.03 0.12 12.58
C THR A 64 -0.19 0.79 13.93
N THR A 65 0.34 0.16 15.00
CA THR A 65 0.24 0.65 16.38
C THR A 65 1.62 0.89 16.98
N ILE A 66 1.78 2.02 17.69
CA ILE A 66 3.02 2.37 18.38
C ILE A 66 2.95 1.85 19.83
N VAL A 67 4.01 1.15 20.23
CA VAL A 67 4.12 0.50 21.54
C VAL A 67 5.46 0.88 22.17
N PRO A 68 5.57 2.03 22.85
CA PRO A 68 6.77 2.41 23.57
C PRO A 68 6.94 1.57 24.84
N ILE A 69 8.10 0.96 24.98
CA ILE A 69 8.50 0.16 26.14
C ILE A 69 9.78 0.75 26.73
N GLU A 70 9.78 0.96 28.05
CA GLU A 70 10.96 1.33 28.81
C GLU A 70 11.63 0.05 29.29
N TRP A 71 12.90 -0.16 28.88
CA TRP A 71 13.69 -1.31 29.27
C TRP A 71 15.10 -0.85 29.63
N GLU A 72 15.54 -1.15 30.84
CA GLU A 72 16.74 -0.58 31.44
C GLU A 72 16.74 0.96 31.28
N ASP A 73 17.82 1.57 30.77
CA ASP A 73 17.91 3.01 30.55
C ASP A 73 17.45 3.46 29.15
N SER A 74 16.79 2.58 28.41
CA SER A 74 16.38 2.84 27.02
C SER A 74 14.86 2.91 26.85
N LYS A 75 14.44 3.69 25.88
CA LYS A 75 13.09 3.69 25.34
C LYS A 75 13.10 2.99 23.96
N ILE A 76 12.34 1.93 23.83
CA ILE A 76 12.17 1.23 22.57
C ILE A 76 10.75 1.53 22.07
N ASN A 77 10.64 2.26 20.97
CA ASN A 77 9.39 2.44 20.28
C ASN A 77 9.22 1.25 19.32
N PHE A 78 8.45 0.26 19.71
CA PHE A 78 8.02 -0.79 18.80
C PHE A 78 6.88 -0.29 17.93
N ILE A 79 6.98 -0.58 16.65
CA ILE A 79 5.98 -0.25 15.64
C ILE A 79 5.38 -1.57 15.17
N ASP A 80 4.25 -1.97 15.75
CA ASP A 80 3.53 -3.17 15.33
C ASP A 80 2.86 -2.92 14.00
N THR A 81 3.13 -3.77 13.01
CA THR A 81 2.61 -3.62 11.66
C THR A 81 1.74 -4.79 11.25
N PRO A 82 0.68 -4.55 10.47
CA PRO A 82 -0.15 -5.62 9.94
C PRO A 82 0.69 -6.60 9.09
N GLY A 83 0.44 -7.90 9.25
CA GLY A 83 1.09 -8.93 8.43
C GLY A 83 0.28 -9.32 7.19
N TYR A 84 -0.97 -8.87 7.08
CA TYR A 84 -1.84 -9.17 5.95
C TYR A 84 -1.56 -8.22 4.79
N LEU A 85 -1.46 -8.75 3.57
CA LEU A 85 -0.99 -8.00 2.40
C LEU A 85 -1.94 -6.87 1.95
N ASP A 86 -3.21 -6.96 2.27
CA ASP A 86 -4.19 -5.91 1.97
C ASP A 86 -3.95 -4.63 2.76
N PHE A 87 -3.23 -4.72 3.88
CA PHE A 87 -2.92 -3.57 4.75
C PHE A 87 -1.48 -3.07 4.57
N VAL A 88 -0.93 -3.25 3.36
CA VAL A 88 0.45 -2.85 3.03
C VAL A 88 0.70 -1.36 3.27
N GLY A 89 -0.29 -0.48 3.05
CA GLY A 89 -0.15 0.96 3.31
C GLY A 89 0.17 1.26 4.77
N GLU A 90 -0.53 0.63 5.70
CA GLU A 90 -0.24 0.71 7.13
C GLU A 90 1.16 0.17 7.45
N LYS A 91 1.53 -0.98 6.86
CA LYS A 91 2.86 -1.55 7.01
C LYS A 91 3.94 -0.60 6.49
N GLN A 92 3.76 0.01 5.31
CA GLN A 92 4.73 0.92 4.70
C GLN A 92 4.95 2.16 5.57
N GLY A 93 3.88 2.78 6.07
CA GLY A 93 3.95 3.88 7.02
C GLY A 93 4.70 3.51 8.30
N GLY A 94 4.35 2.38 8.92
CA GLY A 94 5.00 1.89 10.14
C GLY A 94 6.44 1.45 9.93
N PHE A 95 6.74 0.80 8.81
CA PHE A 95 8.09 0.35 8.49
C PHE A 95 9.04 1.53 8.23
N SER A 96 8.58 2.58 7.58
CA SER A 96 9.41 3.75 7.23
C SER A 96 10.01 4.45 8.45
N VAL A 97 9.30 4.44 9.59
CA VAL A 97 9.74 5.13 10.81
C VAL A 97 10.57 4.26 11.76
N GLY A 98 10.61 2.95 11.56
CA GLY A 98 11.53 2.06 12.27
C GLY A 98 12.95 2.21 11.73
N ASP A 99 13.91 2.30 12.62
CA ASP A 99 15.35 2.37 12.28
C ASP A 99 15.97 0.97 12.21
N SER A 100 15.30 -0.01 12.79
CA SER A 100 15.66 -1.43 12.81
C SER A 100 14.42 -2.31 12.65
N SER A 101 14.60 -3.57 12.32
CA SER A 101 13.53 -4.52 12.03
C SER A 101 13.59 -5.75 12.92
N LEU A 102 12.49 -6.07 13.58
CA LEU A 102 12.27 -7.35 14.25
C LEU A 102 11.35 -8.19 13.38
N ILE A 103 11.87 -9.24 12.76
CA ILE A 103 11.10 -10.17 11.95
C ILE A 103 10.63 -11.34 12.83
N VAL A 104 9.34 -11.38 13.11
CA VAL A 104 8.73 -12.48 13.85
C VAL A 104 8.36 -13.60 12.90
N VAL A 105 8.88 -14.79 13.16
CA VAL A 105 8.77 -15.99 12.31
C VAL A 105 7.95 -17.03 13.03
N ASN A 106 7.07 -17.71 12.31
CA ASN A 106 6.34 -18.87 12.83
C ASN A 106 7.22 -20.14 12.72
N ALA A 107 7.57 -20.77 13.84
CA ALA A 107 8.41 -21.97 13.85
C ALA A 107 7.85 -23.13 13.02
N LYS A 108 6.54 -23.21 12.85
CA LYS A 108 5.90 -24.27 12.07
C LYS A 108 6.07 -24.11 10.56
N ASP A 109 6.14 -22.84 10.09
CA ASP A 109 6.33 -22.47 8.69
C ASP A 109 7.15 -21.18 8.60
N PRO A 110 8.49 -21.29 8.64
CA PRO A 110 9.37 -20.13 8.76
C PRO A 110 9.49 -19.29 7.48
N LEU A 111 9.24 -19.89 6.31
CA LEU A 111 9.42 -19.24 5.00
C LEU A 111 8.12 -18.74 4.37
N GLN A 112 7.13 -18.41 5.20
CA GLN A 112 5.90 -17.79 4.72
C GLN A 112 6.18 -16.52 3.92
N SER A 113 5.33 -16.23 2.93
CA SER A 113 5.50 -15.07 2.01
C SER A 113 5.74 -13.74 2.74
N GLY A 114 5.02 -13.50 3.83
CA GLY A 114 5.23 -12.29 4.64
C GLY A 114 6.61 -12.21 5.30
N THR A 115 7.23 -13.34 5.65
CA THR A 115 8.62 -13.40 6.16
C THR A 115 9.61 -13.04 5.06
N LYS A 116 9.46 -13.64 3.86
CA LYS A 116 10.30 -13.36 2.69
C LYS A 116 10.22 -11.88 2.28
N LEU A 117 9.01 -11.33 2.16
CA LEU A 117 8.80 -9.92 1.84
C LEU A 117 9.35 -8.98 2.92
N ALA A 118 9.21 -9.34 4.20
CA ALA A 118 9.75 -8.55 5.31
C ALA A 118 11.28 -8.46 5.25
N TYR A 119 11.96 -9.57 5.04
CA TYR A 119 13.42 -9.59 4.93
C TYR A 119 13.92 -8.87 3.67
N LYS A 120 13.29 -9.13 2.49
CA LYS A 120 13.61 -8.42 1.24
C LYS A 120 13.51 -6.90 1.40
N GLN A 121 12.46 -6.41 2.07
CA GLN A 121 12.28 -4.99 2.35
C GLN A 121 13.33 -4.45 3.32
N ALA A 122 13.64 -5.18 4.42
CA ALA A 122 14.64 -4.76 5.39
C ALA A 122 16.04 -4.62 4.76
N VAL A 123 16.42 -5.57 3.90
CA VAL A 123 17.68 -5.55 3.15
C VAL A 123 17.72 -4.38 2.16
N ALA A 124 16.64 -4.16 1.40
CA ALA A 124 16.56 -3.06 0.42
C ALA A 124 16.72 -1.68 1.09
N GLU A 125 16.18 -1.51 2.30
CA GLU A 125 16.31 -0.28 3.08
C GLU A 125 17.53 -0.28 4.04
N LYS A 126 18.38 -1.31 3.97
CA LYS A 126 19.59 -1.49 4.80
C LYS A 126 19.31 -1.34 6.31
N LYS A 127 18.20 -1.90 6.77
CA LYS A 127 17.83 -1.84 8.19
C LYS A 127 18.45 -3.00 8.97
N PRO A 128 19.09 -2.72 10.11
CA PRO A 128 19.50 -3.75 11.05
C PRO A 128 18.34 -4.69 11.37
N THR A 129 18.54 -5.99 11.27
CA THR A 129 17.47 -6.97 11.34
C THR A 129 17.77 -8.08 12.34
N ILE A 130 16.79 -8.44 13.16
CA ILE A 130 16.79 -9.60 14.06
C ILE A 130 15.63 -10.50 13.70
N PHE A 131 15.84 -11.81 13.66
CA PHE A 131 14.78 -12.79 13.57
C PHE A 131 14.40 -13.32 14.95
N PHE A 132 13.10 -13.41 15.21
CA PHE A 132 12.55 -14.07 16.39
C PHE A 132 11.66 -15.26 15.96
N ILE A 133 12.16 -16.47 16.11
CA ILE A 133 11.42 -17.70 15.85
C ILE A 133 10.46 -17.94 17.03
N ASN A 134 9.20 -17.62 16.80
CA ASN A 134 8.12 -17.69 17.77
C ASN A 134 7.34 -18.99 17.66
N LYS A 135 6.55 -19.32 18.69
CA LYS A 135 5.65 -20.50 18.73
C LYS A 135 6.37 -21.85 18.81
N LEU A 136 7.56 -21.87 19.36
CA LEU A 136 8.29 -23.12 19.61
C LEU A 136 7.63 -24.01 20.69
N ASP A 137 6.58 -23.53 21.33
CA ASP A 137 5.71 -24.28 22.25
C ASP A 137 4.61 -25.10 21.54
N GLU A 138 4.41 -24.88 20.23
CA GLU A 138 3.45 -25.63 19.43
C GLU A 138 4.01 -26.99 19.02
N GLU A 139 3.13 -27.99 18.85
CA GLU A 139 3.52 -29.32 18.39
C GLU A 139 4.13 -29.29 16.98
N HIS A 140 5.10 -30.18 16.74
CA HIS A 140 5.81 -30.31 15.47
C HIS A 140 6.63 -29.07 15.06
N THR A 141 7.14 -28.32 16.04
CA THR A 141 8.10 -27.23 15.80
C THR A 141 9.51 -27.65 16.19
N SER A 142 10.51 -27.10 15.49
CA SER A 142 11.92 -27.29 15.78
C SER A 142 12.67 -26.01 15.52
N PHE A 143 13.52 -25.61 16.47
CA PHE A 143 14.42 -24.47 16.26
C PHE A 143 15.37 -24.74 15.09
N ASP A 144 16.03 -25.90 15.08
CA ASP A 144 17.03 -26.25 14.07
C ASP A 144 16.44 -26.26 12.66
N ALA A 145 15.28 -26.90 12.49
CA ALA A 145 14.61 -26.93 11.18
C ALA A 145 14.24 -25.50 10.71
N SER A 146 13.73 -24.67 11.61
CA SER A 146 13.37 -23.29 11.29
C SER A 146 14.60 -22.44 10.98
N TYR A 147 15.67 -22.58 11.77
CA TYR A 147 16.93 -21.87 11.54
C TYR A 147 17.59 -22.26 10.21
N GLN A 148 17.70 -23.57 9.92
CA GLN A 148 18.26 -24.03 8.66
C GLN A 148 17.48 -23.49 7.46
N ALA A 149 16.15 -23.54 7.50
CA ALA A 149 15.32 -22.95 6.45
C ALA A 149 15.59 -21.46 6.24
N LEU A 150 15.68 -20.66 7.32
CA LEU A 150 16.01 -19.23 7.23
C LEU A 150 17.42 -19.00 6.66
N ARG A 151 18.40 -19.81 7.07
CA ARG A 151 19.79 -19.72 6.60
C ARG A 151 19.94 -20.11 5.13
N GLU A 152 19.24 -21.14 4.69
CA GLU A 152 19.24 -21.57 3.28
C GLU A 152 18.60 -20.51 2.37
N GLU A 153 17.49 -19.90 2.80
CA GLU A 153 16.79 -18.89 2.02
C GLU A 153 17.50 -17.53 2.03
N PHE A 154 17.99 -17.05 3.19
CA PHE A 154 18.49 -15.69 3.38
C PHE A 154 20.02 -15.59 3.47
N GLY A 155 20.71 -16.71 3.51
CA GLY A 155 22.17 -16.76 3.42
C GLY A 155 22.91 -16.76 4.76
N LYS A 156 24.24 -16.64 4.66
CA LYS A 156 25.17 -16.84 5.77
C LYS A 156 25.12 -15.75 6.86
N SER A 157 24.53 -14.59 6.55
CA SER A 157 24.33 -13.50 7.53
C SER A 157 23.40 -13.89 8.67
N VAL A 158 22.51 -14.87 8.45
CA VAL A 158 21.55 -15.37 9.44
C VAL A 158 22.26 -16.35 10.38
N ILE A 159 22.48 -15.92 11.64
CA ILE A 159 23.28 -16.66 12.61
C ILE A 159 22.55 -16.70 13.97
N PRO A 160 22.47 -17.86 14.65
CA PRO A 160 21.84 -17.93 15.96
C PRO A 160 22.74 -17.30 17.02
N PHE A 161 22.15 -16.45 17.85
CA PHE A 161 22.82 -15.85 19.01
C PHE A 161 22.37 -16.49 20.32
N GLU A 162 21.23 -17.13 20.27
CA GLU A 162 20.69 -17.90 21.37
C GLU A 162 19.99 -19.14 20.85
N VAL A 163 20.31 -20.31 21.39
CA VAL A 163 19.68 -21.57 21.04
C VAL A 163 18.89 -22.11 22.24
N PRO A 164 17.68 -22.68 22.03
CA PRO A 164 16.87 -23.20 23.12
C PRO A 164 17.45 -24.49 23.68
N ILE A 165 17.36 -24.68 25.02
CA ILE A 165 17.58 -25.96 25.69
C ILE A 165 16.23 -26.67 25.72
N VAL A 166 16.17 -27.84 25.09
CA VAL A 166 14.92 -28.62 24.99
C VAL A 166 15.08 -29.91 25.77
N GLU A 167 14.21 -30.17 26.76
CA GLU A 167 14.11 -31.41 27.51
C GLU A 167 12.69 -31.92 27.42
N ASP A 168 12.54 -33.21 27.11
CA ASP A 168 11.23 -33.85 26.91
C ASP A 168 10.26 -33.09 25.97
N GLY A 169 10.81 -32.49 24.91
CA GLY A 169 10.05 -31.70 23.94
C GLY A 169 9.57 -30.31 24.43
N LYS A 170 10.07 -29.86 25.59
CA LYS A 170 9.75 -28.51 26.13
C LYS A 170 11.00 -27.67 26.24
N ILE A 171 10.84 -26.38 25.96
CA ILE A 171 11.94 -25.43 26.16
C ILE A 171 12.06 -25.15 27.66
N VAL A 172 13.20 -25.54 28.23
CA VAL A 172 13.51 -25.35 29.67
C VAL A 172 14.51 -24.25 29.93
N GLY A 173 15.18 -23.74 28.88
CA GLY A 173 16.20 -22.72 28.99
C GLY A 173 16.72 -22.31 27.61
N SER A 174 17.79 -21.54 27.61
CA SER A 174 18.52 -21.16 26.40
C SER A 174 20.01 -21.01 26.68
N VAL A 175 20.83 -21.17 25.63
CA VAL A 175 22.27 -20.92 25.63
C VAL A 175 22.57 -19.68 24.81
N ASN A 176 23.19 -18.68 25.40
CA ASN A 176 23.72 -17.53 24.69
C ASN A 176 25.11 -17.86 24.14
N ILE A 177 25.24 -17.85 22.82
CA ILE A 177 26.45 -18.27 22.09
C ILE A 177 27.63 -17.33 22.41
N ILE A 178 27.40 -16.02 22.40
CA ILE A 178 28.45 -15.02 22.60
C ILE A 178 29.00 -15.07 24.03
N LYS A 179 28.10 -15.17 25.01
CA LYS A 179 28.50 -15.27 26.44
C LYS A 179 28.99 -16.64 26.85
N ASN A 180 28.76 -17.66 26.01
CA ASN A 180 29.04 -19.08 26.29
C ASN A 180 28.46 -19.53 27.64
N LYS A 181 27.20 -19.21 27.90
CA LYS A 181 26.48 -19.49 29.14
C LYS A 181 25.05 -19.95 28.84
N ALA A 182 24.52 -20.80 29.70
CA ALA A 182 23.14 -21.24 29.71
C ALA A 182 22.32 -20.52 30.77
N TRP A 183 21.04 -20.33 30.50
CA TRP A 183 20.03 -19.85 31.44
C TRP A 183 18.82 -20.76 31.39
N TYR A 184 18.33 -21.17 32.56
CA TYR A 184 17.14 -22.00 32.71
C TYR A 184 15.96 -21.17 33.18
N TYR A 185 14.77 -21.45 32.66
CA TYR A 185 13.53 -20.72 32.98
C TYR A 185 12.85 -21.20 34.26
N SER A 186 13.49 -22.03 35.07
CA SER A 186 12.98 -22.42 36.37
C SER A 186 13.14 -21.30 37.42
N PRO A 187 12.19 -21.13 38.35
CA PRO A 187 12.28 -20.08 39.36
C PRO A 187 13.54 -20.10 40.22
N GLU A 188 14.13 -21.30 40.40
CA GLU A 188 15.31 -21.51 41.23
C GLU A 188 16.62 -21.08 40.53
N LEU A 189 16.65 -21.15 39.18
CA LEU A 189 17.78 -20.83 38.32
C LEU A 189 17.55 -19.58 37.48
N ALA A 190 16.39 -18.96 37.61
CA ALA A 190 16.09 -17.70 36.92
C ALA A 190 17.20 -16.69 37.19
N ASP A 191 17.70 -16.07 36.14
CA ASP A 191 18.76 -15.06 36.14
C ASP A 191 20.18 -15.52 36.56
N LYS A 192 20.40 -16.82 36.80
CA LYS A 192 21.73 -17.33 37.12
C LYS A 192 22.36 -17.97 35.88
N PRO A 193 23.54 -17.47 35.44
CA PRO A 193 24.26 -18.10 34.35
C PRO A 193 24.81 -19.47 34.79
N CYS A 194 24.53 -20.51 33.98
CA CYS A 194 25.02 -21.87 34.16
C CYS A 194 26.02 -22.22 33.06
N PRO A 195 26.86 -23.25 33.25
CA PRO A 195 27.66 -23.81 32.16
C PRO A 195 26.77 -24.32 31.03
N VAL A 196 27.31 -24.31 29.81
CA VAL A 196 26.63 -24.92 28.64
C VAL A 196 26.51 -26.42 28.84
N PRO A 197 25.34 -27.01 28.59
CA PRO A 197 25.17 -28.47 28.65
C PRO A 197 26.17 -29.20 27.75
N GLU A 198 26.71 -30.33 28.21
CA GLU A 198 27.71 -31.10 27.42
C GLU A 198 27.17 -31.47 26.03
N SER A 199 25.89 -31.80 25.92
CA SER A 199 25.22 -32.15 24.65
C SER A 199 25.18 -31.01 23.63
N MET A 200 25.36 -29.76 24.04
CA MET A 200 25.28 -28.57 23.18
C MET A 200 26.65 -27.92 22.92
N GLN A 201 27.74 -28.43 23.53
CA GLN A 201 29.02 -27.74 23.42
C GLN A 201 29.56 -27.70 21.99
N GLU A 202 29.43 -28.77 21.21
CA GLU A 202 29.86 -28.80 19.81
C GLU A 202 29.07 -27.84 18.93
N GLU A 203 27.77 -27.82 19.11
CA GLU A 203 26.87 -26.92 18.37
C GLU A 203 27.15 -25.45 18.70
N VAL A 204 27.30 -25.13 19.99
CA VAL A 204 27.63 -23.77 20.45
C VAL A 204 28.97 -23.31 19.92
N ALA A 205 29.99 -24.19 19.89
CA ALA A 205 31.29 -23.90 19.31
C ALA A 205 31.20 -23.57 17.82
N LEU A 206 30.43 -24.36 17.04
CA LEU A 206 30.18 -24.13 15.62
C LEU A 206 29.54 -22.75 15.36
N TYR A 207 28.54 -22.38 16.14
CA TYR A 207 27.88 -21.08 15.98
C TYR A 207 28.77 -19.91 16.42
N LYS A 208 29.63 -20.13 17.46
CA LYS A 208 30.62 -19.12 17.88
C LYS A 208 31.64 -18.85 16.76
N ASP A 209 32.11 -19.90 16.07
CA ASP A 209 33.01 -19.77 14.93
C ASP A 209 32.34 -19.02 13.75
N GLN A 210 31.07 -19.28 13.48
CA GLN A 210 30.31 -18.56 12.45
C GLN A 210 30.16 -17.05 12.80
N ILE A 211 29.93 -16.72 14.06
CA ILE A 211 29.87 -15.33 14.51
C ILE A 211 31.26 -14.69 14.37
N ALA A 212 32.33 -15.39 14.74
CA ALA A 212 33.69 -14.89 14.60
C ALA A 212 34.09 -14.63 13.15
N GLU A 213 33.75 -15.57 12.23
CA GLU A 213 33.94 -15.38 10.78
C GLU A 213 33.18 -14.14 10.27
N ALA A 214 31.91 -13.98 10.63
CA ALA A 214 31.10 -12.85 10.20
C ALA A 214 31.60 -11.52 10.76
N VAL A 215 32.07 -11.51 12.01
CA VAL A 215 32.68 -10.32 12.64
C VAL A 215 34.00 -9.94 11.96
N ALA A 216 34.81 -10.91 11.62
CA ALA A 216 36.10 -10.68 10.92
C ALA A 216 35.88 -10.05 9.53
N MET A 217 34.80 -10.40 8.83
CA MET A 217 34.52 -9.84 7.51
C MET A 217 34.14 -8.36 7.51
N GLY A 218 33.69 -7.82 8.66
CA GLY A 218 33.23 -6.43 8.79
C GLY A 218 34.27 -5.44 9.31
N ASP A 219 35.51 -5.89 9.71
CA ASP A 219 36.53 -5.05 10.32
C ASP A 219 37.93 -5.59 9.96
N ASP A 220 38.76 -4.79 9.29
CA ASP A 220 40.06 -5.20 8.78
C ASP A 220 41.03 -5.67 9.92
N GLU A 221 41.00 -5.02 11.10
CA GLU A 221 41.80 -5.39 12.26
C GLU A 221 41.38 -6.77 12.79
N LEU A 222 40.08 -7.02 12.87
CA LEU A 222 39.54 -8.29 13.32
C LEU A 222 39.75 -9.39 12.26
N MET A 223 39.78 -9.04 10.99
CA MET A 223 40.10 -9.98 9.91
C MET A 223 41.53 -10.48 10.00
N GLU A 224 42.55 -9.60 10.22
CA GLU A 224 43.93 -10.01 10.41
C GLU A 224 44.08 -10.93 11.63
N LYS A 225 43.40 -10.60 12.72
CA LYS A 225 43.41 -11.39 13.95
C LYS A 225 42.80 -12.77 13.76
N PHE A 226 41.69 -12.86 13.04
CA PHE A 226 41.02 -14.12 12.71
C PHE A 226 41.92 -15.03 11.88
N PHE A 227 42.58 -14.52 10.84
CA PHE A 227 43.46 -15.31 9.99
C PHE A 227 44.79 -15.69 10.68
N SER A 228 45.23 -14.95 11.71
CA SER A 228 46.37 -15.34 12.52
C SER A 228 46.06 -16.44 13.54
N GLY A 229 44.76 -16.81 13.68
CA GLY A 229 44.32 -17.83 14.63
C GLY A 229 44.22 -17.31 16.07
N GLU A 230 44.21 -16.01 16.28
CA GLU A 230 44.04 -15.41 17.60
C GLU A 230 42.52 -15.32 17.95
N GLU A 231 42.23 -15.62 19.21
CA GLU A 231 40.86 -15.48 19.71
C GLU A 231 40.47 -14.01 19.92
N PHE A 232 39.22 -13.67 19.61
CA PHE A 232 38.68 -12.35 19.93
C PHE A 232 38.41 -12.23 21.43
N SER A 233 38.74 -11.11 22.01
CA SER A 233 38.28 -10.72 23.34
C SER A 233 36.74 -10.47 23.30
N ASP A 234 36.07 -10.59 24.45
CA ASP A 234 34.61 -10.31 24.56
C ASP A 234 34.25 -8.87 24.08
N ALA A 235 35.16 -7.92 24.31
CA ALA A 235 34.96 -6.52 23.87
C ALA A 235 35.04 -6.36 22.34
N GLU A 236 36.03 -7.04 21.72
CA GLU A 236 36.17 -7.04 20.25
C GLU A 236 34.99 -7.75 19.60
N LEU A 237 34.61 -8.92 20.10
CA LEU A 237 33.46 -9.66 19.59
C LEU A 237 32.17 -8.84 19.69
N LYS A 238 31.94 -8.21 20.85
CA LYS A 238 30.75 -7.35 21.04
C LYS A 238 30.76 -6.14 20.10
N ARG A 239 31.93 -5.50 19.91
CA ARG A 239 32.10 -4.38 18.97
C ARG A 239 31.81 -4.82 17.53
N GLY A 240 32.47 -5.90 17.10
CA GLY A 240 32.31 -6.42 15.73
C GLY A 240 30.89 -6.88 15.43
N VAL A 241 30.24 -7.59 16.35
CA VAL A 241 28.82 -7.96 16.21
C VAL A 241 27.92 -6.73 16.05
N ARG A 242 28.14 -5.68 16.88
CA ARG A 242 27.34 -4.46 16.80
C ARG A 242 27.50 -3.74 15.46
N ILE A 243 28.71 -3.72 14.91
CA ILE A 243 29.01 -3.16 13.58
C ILE A 243 28.32 -4.02 12.51
N GLY A 244 28.52 -5.35 12.55
CA GLY A 244 27.93 -6.27 11.58
C GLY A 244 26.41 -6.24 11.56
N VAL A 245 25.76 -6.17 12.73
CA VAL A 245 24.30 -6.01 12.83
C VAL A 245 23.85 -4.68 12.25
N ARG A 246 24.54 -3.59 12.58
CA ARG A 246 24.23 -2.25 12.06
C ARG A 246 24.34 -2.17 10.54
N ASN A 247 25.28 -2.86 9.96
CA ASN A 247 25.52 -2.88 8.52
C ASN A 247 24.64 -3.89 7.77
N GLY A 248 23.92 -4.77 8.50
CA GLY A 248 23.12 -5.85 7.92
C GLY A 248 23.94 -7.08 7.49
N GLU A 249 25.21 -7.15 7.86
CA GLU A 249 26.13 -8.28 7.60
C GLU A 249 25.89 -9.44 8.54
N ILE A 250 25.33 -9.16 9.72
CA ILE A 250 24.92 -10.13 10.73
C ILE A 250 23.45 -9.92 11.06
N CYS A 251 22.65 -10.96 10.87
CA CYS A 251 21.23 -11.00 11.23
C CYS A 251 21.03 -12.02 12.36
N PRO A 252 21.01 -11.59 13.63
CA PRO A 252 20.86 -12.47 14.77
C PRO A 252 19.52 -13.22 14.76
N VAL A 253 19.55 -14.50 15.09
CA VAL A 253 18.38 -15.34 15.30
C VAL A 253 18.19 -15.62 16.78
N TYR A 254 17.00 -15.36 17.26
CA TYR A 254 16.50 -15.67 18.59
C TYR A 254 15.24 -16.51 18.51
N SER A 255 14.88 -17.14 19.61
CA SER A 255 13.72 -18.02 19.62
C SER A 255 12.98 -17.98 20.96
N GLY A 256 11.72 -18.38 20.92
CA GLY A 256 10.90 -18.44 22.11
C GLY A 256 9.42 -18.74 21.87
N SER A 257 8.63 -18.40 22.89
CA SER A 257 7.18 -18.45 22.84
C SER A 257 6.60 -17.20 23.48
N ALA A 258 5.91 -16.39 22.70
CA ALA A 258 5.25 -15.20 23.17
C ALA A 258 4.18 -15.53 24.24
N VAL A 259 3.36 -16.56 24.00
CA VAL A 259 2.26 -16.95 24.90
C VAL A 259 2.77 -17.41 26.26
N ASN A 260 3.91 -18.09 26.30
CA ASN A 260 4.55 -18.56 27.52
C ASN A 260 5.60 -17.57 28.09
N SER A 261 5.76 -16.40 27.45
CA SER A 261 6.78 -15.38 27.79
C SER A 261 8.23 -15.91 27.79
N ILE A 262 8.49 -16.98 26.98
CA ILE A 262 9.82 -17.59 26.84
C ILE A 262 10.65 -16.75 25.85
N GLY A 263 11.89 -16.41 26.23
CA GLY A 263 12.84 -15.65 25.40
C GLY A 263 12.58 -14.13 25.30
N ILE A 264 11.48 -13.63 25.89
CA ILE A 264 11.04 -12.23 25.75
C ILE A 264 12.03 -11.23 26.38
N GLN A 265 12.48 -11.50 27.59
CA GLN A 265 13.48 -10.66 28.26
C GLN A 265 14.76 -10.61 27.44
N ARG A 266 15.26 -11.77 27.03
CA ARG A 266 16.50 -11.89 26.24
C ARG A 266 16.41 -11.16 24.90
N LEU A 267 15.24 -11.18 24.27
CA LEU A 267 15.00 -10.42 23.05
C LEU A 267 15.12 -8.90 23.29
N MET A 268 14.59 -8.39 24.39
CA MET A 268 14.73 -6.97 24.76
C MET A 268 16.19 -6.61 25.07
N ASP A 269 16.90 -7.46 25.83
CA ASP A 269 18.33 -7.30 26.12
C ASP A 269 19.19 -7.26 24.85
N LEU A 270 18.85 -8.09 23.87
CA LEU A 270 19.50 -8.12 22.58
C LEU A 270 19.28 -6.83 21.81
N ILE A 271 18.02 -6.37 21.73
CA ILE A 271 17.65 -5.15 21.02
C ILE A 271 18.47 -3.97 21.55
N ILE A 272 18.57 -3.79 22.86
CA ILE A 272 19.37 -2.71 23.43
C ILE A 272 20.90 -2.90 23.26
N SER A 273 21.37 -4.14 23.16
CA SER A 273 22.78 -4.45 22.99
C SER A 273 23.29 -4.22 21.57
N TYR A 274 22.49 -4.58 20.56
CA TYR A 274 22.95 -4.66 19.17
C TYR A 274 22.23 -3.73 18.19
N PHE A 275 20.98 -3.38 18.41
CA PHE A 275 20.35 -2.38 17.57
C PHE A 275 20.88 -0.98 17.87
N PRO A 276 21.18 -0.19 16.84
CA PRO A 276 21.66 1.17 17.02
C PRO A 276 20.61 2.05 17.69
N THR A 277 21.07 3.00 18.49
CA THR A 277 20.25 4.12 18.94
C THR A 277 19.99 5.07 17.78
N TYR A 278 19.01 5.96 17.91
CA TYR A 278 18.72 6.90 16.84
C TYR A 278 19.90 7.83 16.53
N SER A 279 20.64 8.29 17.54
CA SER A 279 21.83 9.13 17.35
C SER A 279 22.94 8.43 16.57
N GLU A 280 23.06 7.09 16.68
CA GLU A 280 24.08 6.32 15.95
C GLU A 280 23.79 6.21 14.44
N ARG A 281 22.61 6.63 13.97
CA ARG A 281 22.32 6.82 12.55
C ARG A 281 23.26 7.89 11.94
N GLY A 282 23.68 8.86 12.76
CA GLY A 282 24.63 9.90 12.42
C GLY A 282 24.00 11.05 11.64
N MET A 283 23.69 10.85 10.37
CA MET A 283 23.13 11.87 9.50
C MET A 283 21.83 11.41 8.86
N TYR A 284 21.02 12.40 8.50
CA TYR A 284 19.78 12.23 7.78
C TYR A 284 19.71 13.30 6.67
N THR A 285 19.26 12.91 5.50
CA THR A 285 19.14 13.80 4.35
C THR A 285 17.74 14.39 4.27
N ALA A 286 17.62 15.72 4.24
CA ALA A 286 16.41 16.44 3.95
C ALA A 286 16.53 17.18 2.61
N THR A 287 15.39 17.55 2.01
CA THR A 287 15.36 18.27 0.75
C THR A 287 14.67 19.63 0.95
N THR A 288 15.27 20.70 0.46
CA THR A 288 14.62 22.03 0.46
C THR A 288 13.51 22.07 -0.60
N PRO A 289 12.56 23.03 -0.54
CA PRO A 289 11.54 23.22 -1.57
C PRO A 289 12.09 23.43 -2.99
N ASN A 290 13.35 23.85 -3.11
CA ASN A 290 14.03 24.06 -4.38
C ASN A 290 14.78 22.79 -4.87
N GLY A 291 14.61 21.64 -4.20
CA GLY A 291 15.22 20.37 -4.59
C GLY A 291 16.68 20.19 -4.13
N VAL A 292 17.23 21.08 -3.29
CA VAL A 292 18.59 20.95 -2.78
C VAL A 292 18.60 20.01 -1.57
N LYS A 293 19.46 18.98 -1.62
CA LYS A 293 19.67 18.04 -0.51
C LYS A 293 20.53 18.70 0.57
N VAL A 294 20.13 18.53 1.82
CA VAL A 294 20.83 19.04 3.01
C VAL A 294 20.99 17.89 3.99
N GLU A 295 22.20 17.68 4.46
CA GLU A 295 22.47 16.71 5.52
C GLU A 295 22.32 17.37 6.89
N LEU A 296 21.58 16.70 7.78
CA LEU A 296 21.32 17.12 9.15
C LEU A 296 21.82 16.05 10.11
N LEU A 297 22.36 16.48 11.24
CA LEU A 297 22.70 15.55 12.32
C LEU A 297 21.41 15.05 13.00
N THR A 298 21.44 13.78 13.40
CA THR A 298 20.38 13.20 14.24
C THR A 298 20.58 13.64 15.71
N SER A 299 20.40 14.92 15.96
CA SER A 299 20.69 15.58 17.24
C SER A 299 19.60 16.58 17.62
N GLU A 300 19.41 16.76 18.92
CA GLU A 300 18.50 17.72 19.51
C GLU A 300 18.90 19.19 19.28
N THR A 301 20.18 19.43 18.99
CA THR A 301 20.74 20.77 18.74
C THR A 301 20.56 21.24 17.30
N GLU A 302 20.13 20.33 16.42
CA GLU A 302 19.86 20.64 15.01
C GLU A 302 18.50 21.32 14.84
N VAL A 303 18.23 21.85 13.65
CA VAL A 303 16.93 22.41 13.33
C VAL A 303 15.83 21.35 13.35
N LEU A 304 14.64 21.74 13.78
CA LEU A 304 13.52 20.82 13.82
C LEU A 304 13.13 20.34 12.41
N THR A 305 13.08 19.02 12.24
CA THR A 305 12.36 18.35 11.18
C THR A 305 11.61 17.16 11.76
N ALA A 306 10.31 17.07 11.49
CA ALA A 306 9.45 16.01 11.99
C ALA A 306 8.51 15.56 10.90
N GLN A 307 8.53 14.26 10.56
CA GLN A 307 7.73 13.68 9.48
C GLN A 307 6.44 13.07 10.01
N VAL A 308 5.32 13.41 9.38
CA VAL A 308 4.03 12.78 9.65
C VAL A 308 3.93 11.49 8.83
N PHE A 309 3.90 10.34 9.49
CA PHE A 309 3.89 9.04 8.81
C PHE A 309 2.53 8.34 8.82
N LYS A 310 1.61 8.80 9.67
CA LYS A 310 0.26 8.26 9.78
C LYS A 310 -0.71 9.33 10.23
N THR A 311 -1.91 9.31 9.66
CA THR A 311 -3.02 10.20 10.07
C THR A 311 -4.24 9.33 10.39
N ILE A 312 -4.92 9.62 11.49
CA ILE A 312 -6.22 9.02 11.85
C ILE A 312 -7.24 10.13 11.91
N VAL A 313 -8.42 9.91 11.35
CA VAL A 313 -9.54 10.85 11.43
C VAL A 313 -10.57 10.29 12.40
N ASP A 314 -10.58 10.86 13.61
CA ASP A 314 -11.55 10.55 14.65
C ASP A 314 -12.75 11.49 14.56
N PRO A 315 -13.99 10.99 14.60
CA PRO A 315 -15.19 11.84 14.50
C PRO A 315 -15.33 12.88 15.62
N PHE A 316 -14.73 12.65 16.81
CA PHE A 316 -14.85 13.49 17.99
C PHE A 316 -13.61 14.36 18.22
N VAL A 317 -12.42 13.78 18.11
CA VAL A 317 -11.14 14.48 18.34
C VAL A 317 -10.71 15.25 17.10
N GLY A 318 -11.14 14.81 15.93
CA GLY A 318 -10.70 15.32 14.64
C GLY A 318 -9.45 14.59 14.16
N ARG A 319 -8.55 15.31 13.49
CA ARG A 319 -7.33 14.74 12.91
C ARG A 319 -6.28 14.49 14.01
N ILE A 320 -5.73 13.26 14.04
CA ILE A 320 -4.61 12.83 14.86
C ILE A 320 -3.48 12.46 13.92
N SER A 321 -2.35 13.17 14.01
CA SER A 321 -1.19 12.97 13.14
C SER A 321 -0.04 12.37 13.95
N TYR A 322 0.38 11.16 13.59
CA TYR A 322 1.55 10.50 14.18
C TYR A 322 2.81 11.02 13.50
N VAL A 323 3.77 11.40 14.32
CA VAL A 323 4.98 12.09 13.88
C VAL A 323 6.22 11.45 14.49
N LYS A 324 7.29 11.34 13.69
CA LYS A 324 8.64 11.03 14.14
C LYS A 324 9.50 12.29 14.01
N VAL A 325 10.19 12.67 15.08
CA VAL A 325 11.16 13.77 15.05
C VAL A 325 12.47 13.25 14.46
N LEU A 326 12.89 13.79 13.33
CA LEU A 326 14.10 13.37 12.61
C LEU A 326 15.35 14.14 13.07
N SER A 327 15.19 15.41 13.44
CA SER A 327 16.19 16.27 14.02
C SER A 327 15.54 17.36 14.89
N GLY A 328 16.28 17.92 15.84
CA GLY A 328 15.80 18.97 16.71
C GLY A 328 14.81 18.49 17.80
N VAL A 329 13.99 19.39 18.30
CA VAL A 329 13.01 19.12 19.37
C VAL A 329 11.66 19.72 19.00
N LEU A 330 10.61 18.92 19.03
CA LEU A 330 9.24 19.37 18.85
C LEU A 330 8.60 19.63 20.22
N ALA A 331 8.19 20.86 20.47
CA ALA A 331 7.59 21.27 21.76
C ALA A 331 6.08 21.50 21.66
N ALA A 332 5.36 21.17 22.70
CA ALA A 332 3.97 21.60 22.87
C ALA A 332 3.89 23.13 23.00
N ASP A 333 2.72 23.69 22.73
CA ASP A 333 2.45 25.14 22.71
C ASP A 333 3.37 25.96 21.79
N SER A 334 3.96 25.31 20.77
CA SER A 334 4.80 25.93 19.75
C SER A 334 4.05 26.13 18.44
N THR A 335 4.69 26.90 17.54
CA THR A 335 4.23 27.05 16.15
C THR A 335 5.33 26.62 15.22
N VAL A 336 5.02 25.64 14.37
CA VAL A 336 5.89 25.11 13.33
C VAL A 336 5.34 25.44 11.95
N VAL A 337 6.08 25.12 10.90
CA VAL A 337 5.62 25.32 9.51
C VAL A 337 5.60 23.95 8.82
N ASN A 338 4.55 23.67 8.08
CA ASN A 338 4.50 22.55 7.17
C ASN A 338 5.33 22.87 5.93
N ALA A 339 6.45 22.16 5.75
CA ALA A 339 7.41 22.42 4.67
C ALA A 339 6.84 22.19 3.27
N ASN A 340 5.85 21.28 3.14
CA ASN A 340 5.28 20.88 1.86
C ASN A 340 4.32 21.94 1.28
N ASN A 341 3.68 22.75 2.13
CA ASN A 341 2.71 23.76 1.70
C ASN A 341 2.97 25.17 2.24
N GLY A 342 4.00 25.36 3.07
CA GLY A 342 4.41 26.63 3.65
C GLY A 342 3.47 27.21 4.71
N LYS A 343 2.45 26.47 5.14
CA LYS A 343 1.45 26.95 6.11
C LYS A 343 1.89 26.72 7.55
N PRO A 344 1.60 27.66 8.46
CA PRO A 344 1.88 27.46 9.89
C PRO A 344 0.92 26.47 10.51
N GLU A 345 1.43 25.71 11.49
CA GLU A 345 0.68 24.78 12.34
C GLU A 345 0.96 25.06 13.81
N LYS A 346 -0.10 25.13 14.60
CA LYS A 346 0.02 25.28 16.05
C LYS A 346 0.00 23.90 16.72
N ILE A 347 1.09 23.58 17.42
CA ILE A 347 1.20 22.36 18.20
C ILE A 347 0.63 22.63 19.59
N SER A 348 -0.64 22.39 19.77
CA SER A 348 -1.31 22.66 21.07
C SER A 348 -1.02 21.57 22.12
N GLN A 349 -0.92 20.32 21.71
CA GLN A 349 -0.72 19.19 22.60
C GLN A 349 0.05 18.09 21.87
N ILE A 350 0.94 17.43 22.58
CA ILE A 350 1.67 16.24 22.13
C ILE A 350 1.26 15.06 23.02
N TYR A 351 1.10 13.89 22.44
CA TYR A 351 0.82 12.65 23.14
C TYR A 351 1.85 11.57 22.84
N ILE A 352 2.33 10.90 23.86
CA ILE A 352 2.94 9.58 23.72
C ILE A 352 1.81 8.57 23.68
N VAL A 353 1.76 7.78 22.60
CA VAL A 353 0.72 6.78 22.38
C VAL A 353 1.29 5.40 22.69
N LYS A 354 0.56 4.62 23.50
CA LYS A 354 0.85 3.23 23.81
C LYS A 354 -0.41 2.40 23.56
N GLY A 355 -0.51 1.81 22.37
CA GLY A 355 -1.75 1.16 21.95
C GLY A 355 -2.95 2.13 22.07
N LYS A 356 -3.97 1.74 22.82
CA LYS A 356 -5.16 2.59 23.08
C LYS A 356 -4.96 3.73 24.09
N HIS A 357 -3.84 3.75 24.81
CA HIS A 357 -3.58 4.76 25.84
C HIS A 357 -2.77 5.92 25.30
N GLN A 358 -3.13 7.13 25.72
CA GLN A 358 -2.45 8.37 25.33
C GLN A 358 -2.03 9.11 26.61
N THR A 359 -0.79 9.53 26.67
CA THR A 359 -0.23 10.31 27.79
C THR A 359 0.31 11.62 27.26
N ALA A 360 -0.10 12.74 27.83
CA ALA A 360 0.37 14.06 27.43
C ALA A 360 1.89 14.19 27.67
N ALA A 361 2.59 14.80 26.72
CA ALA A 361 4.02 15.09 26.78
C ALA A 361 4.26 16.56 26.45
N GLY A 362 5.27 17.14 27.07
CA GLY A 362 5.66 18.53 26.80
C GLY A 362 6.53 18.67 25.54
N LYS A 363 7.29 17.64 25.20
CA LYS A 363 8.25 17.63 24.08
C LYS A 363 8.39 16.24 23.48
N LEU A 364 8.82 16.19 22.22
CA LEU A 364 9.43 15.02 21.59
C LEU A 364 10.85 15.39 21.18
N PHE A 365 11.79 14.56 21.57
CA PHE A 365 13.19 14.71 21.21
C PHE A 365 13.50 14.00 19.88
N THR A 366 14.67 14.26 19.33
CA THR A 366 15.17 13.61 18.11
C THR A 366 15.10 12.08 18.22
N GLY A 367 14.52 11.45 17.21
CA GLY A 367 14.29 10.00 17.15
C GLY A 367 12.97 9.56 17.79
N ASP A 368 12.32 10.39 18.58
CA ASP A 368 11.11 9.96 19.28
C ASP A 368 9.84 10.06 18.40
N ILE A 369 8.83 9.27 18.77
CA ILE A 369 7.55 9.16 18.09
C ILE A 369 6.42 9.62 19.01
N GLY A 370 5.51 10.43 18.49
CA GLY A 370 4.33 10.88 19.21
C GLY A 370 3.17 11.19 18.30
N ALA A 371 2.06 11.63 18.88
CA ALA A 371 0.87 12.05 18.15
C ALA A 371 0.54 13.51 18.43
N LEU A 372 0.15 14.22 17.38
CA LEU A 372 -0.31 15.60 17.39
C LEU A 372 -1.80 15.63 17.05
N VAL A 373 -2.55 16.52 17.68
CA VAL A 373 -3.99 16.64 17.47
C VAL A 373 -4.35 17.98 16.83
N LYS A 374 -5.44 17.95 16.04
CA LYS A 374 -6.08 19.15 15.49
C LYS A 374 -5.22 19.97 14.51
N LEU A 375 -4.22 19.36 13.86
CA LEU A 375 -3.51 20.02 12.77
C LEU A 375 -4.47 20.30 11.61
N GLN A 376 -4.37 21.50 11.02
CA GLN A 376 -5.34 21.98 10.02
C GLN A 376 -4.90 21.73 8.59
N ASN A 377 -3.60 21.89 8.31
CA ASN A 377 -3.05 21.90 6.95
C ASN A 377 -2.06 20.75 6.71
N THR A 378 -2.00 19.78 7.62
CA THR A 378 -1.00 18.72 7.61
C THR A 378 -1.65 17.35 7.35
N LYS A 379 -1.05 16.55 6.50
CA LYS A 379 -1.45 15.19 6.15
C LYS A 379 -0.26 14.23 6.22
N THR A 380 -0.49 12.96 6.02
CA THR A 380 0.56 11.93 5.90
C THR A 380 1.55 12.30 4.80
N ASN A 381 2.84 12.08 5.05
CA ASN A 381 3.99 12.50 4.25
C ASN A 381 4.42 13.96 4.39
N ASP A 382 3.67 14.80 5.08
CA ASP A 382 4.12 16.18 5.29
C ASP A 382 5.22 16.24 6.37
N THR A 383 6.11 17.22 6.23
CA THR A 383 7.18 17.50 7.18
C THR A 383 6.91 18.80 7.91
N LEU A 384 6.97 18.75 9.22
CA LEU A 384 6.90 19.94 10.10
C LEU A 384 8.31 20.40 10.44
N CYS A 385 8.57 21.68 10.34
CA CYS A 385 9.91 22.26 10.53
C CYS A 385 9.85 23.63 11.20
N ASP A 386 11.01 24.15 11.58
CA ASP A 386 11.14 25.48 12.12
C ASP A 386 10.82 26.56 11.10
N LYS A 387 10.27 27.68 11.57
CA LYS A 387 9.98 28.85 10.76
C LYS A 387 11.28 29.43 10.19
N GLY A 388 11.36 29.50 8.86
CA GLY A 388 12.52 30.09 8.16
C GLY A 388 13.53 29.10 7.61
N LYS A 389 13.40 27.78 7.92
CA LYS A 389 14.24 26.74 7.33
C LYS A 389 13.36 25.56 6.90
N LEU A 390 12.77 25.70 5.71
CA LEU A 390 11.88 24.68 5.16
C LEU A 390 12.70 23.49 4.66
N LEU A 391 12.52 22.35 5.30
CA LEU A 391 13.20 21.09 5.00
C LEU A 391 12.18 19.97 4.97
N MET A 392 12.16 19.23 3.88
CA MET A 392 11.24 18.11 3.66
C MET A 392 11.98 16.79 3.83
N ALA A 393 11.38 15.87 4.57
CA ALA A 393 11.81 14.48 4.62
C ALA A 393 11.53 13.78 3.28
N ASP A 394 12.30 12.73 2.98
CA ASP A 394 11.98 11.87 1.85
C ASP A 394 10.58 11.26 2.06
N PRO A 395 9.73 11.30 1.03
CA PRO A 395 8.37 10.80 1.15
C PRO A 395 8.33 9.28 1.32
N ILE A 396 7.42 8.81 2.15
CA ILE A 396 7.08 7.39 2.24
C ILE A 396 6.42 6.98 0.92
N VAL A 397 6.92 5.94 0.30
CA VAL A 397 6.36 5.40 -0.94
C VAL A 397 5.25 4.42 -0.58
N PHE A 398 4.03 4.75 -0.98
CA PHE A 398 2.86 3.90 -0.81
C PHE A 398 2.48 3.21 -2.10
N ASP A 399 2.03 1.97 -2.00
CA ASP A 399 1.55 1.21 -3.15
C ASP A 399 0.32 1.86 -3.77
N THR A 400 0.25 1.83 -5.09
CA THR A 400 -0.91 2.32 -5.82
C THR A 400 -2.06 1.32 -5.72
N PRO A 401 -3.26 1.76 -5.28
CA PRO A 401 -4.42 0.88 -5.19
C PRO A 401 -4.94 0.52 -6.58
N MET A 402 -5.03 -0.78 -6.88
CA MET A 402 -5.46 -1.32 -8.18
C MET A 402 -6.80 -2.07 -8.12
N TYR A 403 -7.28 -2.44 -6.93
CA TYR A 403 -8.55 -3.13 -6.78
C TYR A 403 -9.70 -2.14 -6.67
N GLY A 404 -10.51 -2.02 -7.72
CA GLY A 404 -11.61 -1.06 -7.82
C GLY A 404 -12.98 -1.69 -7.62
N GLN A 405 -13.86 -1.01 -6.87
CA GLN A 405 -15.29 -1.36 -6.72
C GLN A 405 -16.14 -0.09 -6.81
N ALA A 406 -17.26 -0.18 -7.51
CA ALA A 406 -18.26 0.88 -7.49
C ALA A 406 -19.01 0.86 -6.17
N VAL A 407 -19.21 2.02 -5.55
CA VAL A 407 -19.90 2.18 -4.27
C VAL A 407 -21.22 2.94 -4.46
N VAL A 408 -22.30 2.37 -3.97
CA VAL A 408 -23.65 2.95 -4.06
C VAL A 408 -24.24 3.05 -2.65
N PRO A 409 -24.77 4.23 -2.24
CA PRO A 409 -25.47 4.35 -0.97
C PRO A 409 -26.78 3.53 -1.01
N LYS A 410 -27.12 2.86 0.10
CA LYS A 410 -28.36 2.09 0.19
C LYS A 410 -29.61 2.98 0.19
N THR A 411 -29.49 4.15 0.79
CA THR A 411 -30.60 5.13 0.86
C THR A 411 -30.12 6.51 0.49
N LYS A 412 -31.04 7.39 0.10
CA LYS A 412 -30.74 8.79 -0.23
C LYS A 412 -30.11 9.56 0.94
N ASN A 413 -30.46 9.20 2.17
CA ASN A 413 -29.86 9.84 3.36
C ASN A 413 -28.38 9.45 3.58
N ASP A 414 -27.93 8.39 2.93
CA ASP A 414 -26.55 7.93 3.02
C ASP A 414 -25.61 8.67 2.05
N GLU A 415 -26.13 9.40 1.04
CA GLU A 415 -25.31 10.07 0.02
C GLU A 415 -24.34 11.10 0.63
N ASP A 416 -24.85 12.01 1.48
CA ASP A 416 -24.01 13.04 2.12
C ASP A 416 -23.03 12.42 3.11
N ARG A 417 -23.47 11.40 3.85
CA ARG A 417 -22.63 10.66 4.80
C ARG A 417 -21.55 9.89 4.10
N LEU A 418 -21.86 9.25 2.96
CA LEU A 418 -20.92 8.54 2.12
C LEU A 418 -19.86 9.50 1.58
N SER A 419 -20.27 10.62 0.98
CA SER A 419 -19.34 11.61 0.42
C SER A 419 -18.36 12.13 1.47
N ASN A 420 -18.88 12.52 2.64
CA ASN A 420 -18.03 12.97 3.76
C ASN A 420 -17.13 11.84 4.29
N GLY A 421 -17.67 10.63 4.46
CA GLY A 421 -16.92 9.47 4.95
C GLY A 421 -15.78 9.10 4.01
N LEU A 422 -16.03 9.02 2.70
CA LEU A 422 -15.02 8.74 1.69
C LEU A 422 -13.90 9.77 1.68
N ALA A 423 -14.23 11.06 1.75
CA ALA A 423 -13.23 12.12 1.81
C ALA A 423 -12.32 12.00 3.05
N ARG A 424 -12.92 11.68 4.22
CA ARG A 424 -12.16 11.50 5.46
C ARG A 424 -11.29 10.24 5.45
N LEU A 425 -11.78 9.13 4.91
CA LEU A 425 -11.00 7.90 4.81
C LEU A 425 -9.85 8.03 3.81
N GLN A 426 -10.01 8.82 2.76
CA GLN A 426 -8.93 9.13 1.81
C GLN A 426 -7.85 10.03 2.44
N GLU A 427 -8.19 10.87 3.41
CA GLU A 427 -7.19 11.61 4.21
C GLU A 427 -6.42 10.69 5.16
N GLU A 428 -7.07 9.63 5.66
CA GLU A 428 -6.50 8.67 6.61
C GLU A 428 -5.54 7.70 5.93
N ASP A 429 -5.93 7.18 4.75
CA ASP A 429 -5.23 6.09 4.07
C ASP A 429 -4.72 6.51 2.68
N PRO A 430 -3.40 6.66 2.49
CA PRO A 430 -2.79 6.98 1.21
C PRO A 430 -2.99 5.90 0.12
N THR A 431 -3.29 4.65 0.52
CA THR A 431 -3.55 3.53 -0.41
C THR A 431 -5.03 3.34 -0.72
N PHE A 432 -5.86 4.30 -0.32
CA PHE A 432 -7.28 4.38 -0.65
C PHE A 432 -7.57 5.56 -1.56
N LYS A 433 -8.24 5.33 -2.69
CA LYS A 433 -8.54 6.37 -3.68
C LYS A 433 -10.02 6.35 -4.06
N VAL A 434 -10.60 7.52 -4.21
CA VAL A 434 -11.99 7.71 -4.67
C VAL A 434 -11.97 8.41 -6.02
N VAL A 435 -12.65 7.85 -7.01
CA VAL A 435 -12.77 8.41 -8.36
C VAL A 435 -14.24 8.48 -8.74
N ASN A 436 -14.70 9.69 -9.06
CA ASN A 436 -16.03 9.87 -9.64
C ASN A 436 -15.91 9.79 -11.16
N ASN A 437 -16.52 8.76 -11.76
CA ASN A 437 -16.56 8.59 -13.20
C ASN A 437 -17.75 9.40 -13.78
N PRO A 438 -17.53 10.49 -14.52
CA PRO A 438 -18.61 11.32 -15.03
C PRO A 438 -19.41 10.63 -16.13
N GLU A 439 -18.84 9.65 -16.79
CA GLU A 439 -19.46 8.94 -17.91
C GLU A 439 -20.43 7.84 -17.42
N THR A 440 -19.95 6.98 -16.51
CA THR A 440 -20.80 5.94 -15.92
C THR A 440 -21.66 6.46 -14.76
N LYS A 441 -21.37 7.67 -14.27
CA LYS A 441 -21.98 8.31 -13.09
C LYS A 441 -21.80 7.50 -11.82
N GLU A 442 -20.75 6.70 -11.76
CA GLU A 442 -20.40 5.89 -10.61
C GLU A 442 -19.31 6.54 -9.77
N THR A 443 -19.41 6.40 -8.48
CA THR A 443 -18.28 6.60 -7.56
C THR A 443 -17.56 5.27 -7.41
N VAL A 444 -16.30 5.21 -7.83
CA VAL A 444 -15.45 4.01 -7.72
C VAL A 444 -14.42 4.24 -6.63
N ILE A 445 -14.33 3.29 -5.73
CA ILE A 445 -13.31 3.26 -4.68
C ILE A 445 -12.24 2.23 -5.06
N TYR A 446 -10.98 2.61 -4.89
CA TYR A 446 -9.82 1.75 -5.14
C TYR A 446 -9.09 1.49 -3.83
N GLY A 447 -8.70 0.25 -3.63
CA GLY A 447 -7.89 -0.22 -2.51
C GLY A 447 -6.85 -1.24 -2.97
N ILE A 448 -6.10 -1.78 -2.02
CA ILE A 448 -5.06 -2.77 -2.26
C ILE A 448 -5.64 -4.17 -2.52
N GLY A 449 -6.79 -4.48 -1.93
CA GLY A 449 -7.45 -5.77 -2.11
C GLY A 449 -8.86 -5.76 -1.51
N ASP A 450 -9.52 -6.91 -1.55
CA ASP A 450 -10.90 -7.06 -1.11
C ASP A 450 -11.07 -6.85 0.40
N GLN A 451 -10.13 -7.34 1.22
CA GLN A 451 -10.16 -7.16 2.67
C GLN A 451 -9.96 -5.67 3.04
N HIS A 452 -9.13 -4.95 2.27
CA HIS A 452 -8.96 -3.52 2.48
C HIS A 452 -10.27 -2.76 2.24
N LEU A 453 -10.94 -2.99 1.11
CA LEU A 453 -12.22 -2.32 0.83
C LEU A 453 -13.33 -2.76 1.80
N ASP A 454 -13.33 -4.01 2.30
CA ASP A 454 -14.27 -4.43 3.34
C ASP A 454 -14.07 -3.65 4.65
N VAL A 455 -12.82 -3.38 5.06
CA VAL A 455 -12.52 -2.50 6.20
C VAL A 455 -13.04 -1.08 5.97
N ILE A 456 -12.84 -0.54 4.76
CA ILE A 456 -13.35 0.80 4.40
C ILE A 456 -14.88 0.86 4.51
N VAL A 457 -15.59 -0.14 3.98
CA VAL A 457 -17.07 -0.23 4.07
C VAL A 457 -17.54 -0.32 5.53
N ASN A 458 -16.86 -1.12 6.33
CA ASN A 458 -17.19 -1.24 7.76
C ASN A 458 -16.95 0.07 8.52
N LYS A 459 -15.87 0.80 8.21
CA LYS A 459 -15.64 2.14 8.76
C LYS A 459 -16.72 3.15 8.33
N LEU A 460 -17.14 3.12 7.05
CA LEU A 460 -18.25 3.96 6.58
C LEU A 460 -19.52 3.72 7.41
N ASN A 461 -19.84 2.47 7.65
CA ASN A 461 -20.99 2.12 8.49
C ASN A 461 -20.80 2.49 9.96
N SER A 462 -19.71 2.05 10.59
CA SER A 462 -19.50 2.20 12.04
C SER A 462 -19.24 3.64 12.47
N LYS A 463 -18.36 4.37 11.77
CA LYS A 463 -17.92 5.73 12.11
C LYS A 463 -18.81 6.82 11.49
N PHE A 464 -19.23 6.63 10.24
CA PHE A 464 -19.95 7.65 9.47
C PHE A 464 -21.46 7.36 9.32
N LYS A 465 -21.92 6.18 9.75
CA LYS A 465 -23.32 5.75 9.64
C LYS A 465 -23.85 5.77 8.20
N ALA A 466 -22.97 5.46 7.24
CA ALA A 466 -23.28 5.34 5.83
C ALA A 466 -23.34 3.87 5.44
N GLU A 467 -24.53 3.39 5.06
CA GLU A 467 -24.70 2.04 4.53
C GLU A 467 -24.53 2.04 3.01
N VAL A 468 -23.69 1.14 2.50
CA VAL A 468 -23.34 1.09 1.08
C VAL A 468 -23.40 -0.34 0.55
N VAL A 469 -23.48 -0.44 -0.78
CA VAL A 469 -23.34 -1.69 -1.54
C VAL A 469 -22.18 -1.51 -2.50
N LEU A 470 -21.33 -2.54 -2.61
CA LEU A 470 -20.26 -2.60 -3.59
C LEU A 470 -20.70 -3.46 -4.80
N SER A 471 -20.25 -3.06 -5.98
CA SER A 471 -20.39 -3.82 -7.22
C SER A 471 -19.19 -3.62 -8.12
N ASP A 472 -19.01 -4.49 -9.11
CA ASP A 472 -17.94 -4.28 -10.09
C ASP A 472 -18.21 -3.00 -10.89
N PRO A 473 -17.18 -2.16 -11.14
CA PRO A 473 -17.33 -0.91 -11.87
C PRO A 473 -17.76 -1.17 -13.31
N LYS A 474 -18.62 -0.31 -13.84
CA LYS A 474 -19.01 -0.37 -15.27
C LYS A 474 -17.81 -0.05 -16.15
N ILE A 475 -17.66 -0.81 -17.21
CA ILE A 475 -16.61 -0.60 -18.20
C ILE A 475 -17.09 0.44 -19.22
N THR A 476 -16.23 1.41 -19.49
CA THR A 476 -16.50 2.45 -20.49
C THR A 476 -16.16 1.94 -21.88
N TYR A 477 -17.09 1.18 -22.48
CA TYR A 477 -17.00 0.81 -23.88
C TYR A 477 -17.14 2.02 -24.80
N ARG A 478 -16.76 1.86 -26.06
CA ARG A 478 -16.98 2.82 -27.14
C ARG A 478 -17.72 2.15 -28.29
N GLU A 479 -18.25 2.95 -29.19
CA GLU A 479 -18.79 2.48 -30.45
C GLU A 479 -18.07 3.18 -31.61
N THR A 480 -17.93 2.51 -32.72
CA THR A 480 -17.39 3.11 -33.96
C THR A 480 -18.04 2.43 -35.18
N ILE A 481 -17.72 2.90 -36.36
CA ILE A 481 -18.20 2.33 -37.62
C ILE A 481 -17.05 1.73 -38.42
N THR A 482 -17.33 0.68 -39.18
CA THR A 482 -16.33 0.02 -40.02
C THR A 482 -16.50 0.27 -41.53
N LYS A 483 -17.65 0.84 -41.94
CA LYS A 483 -17.95 1.18 -43.34
C LYS A 483 -18.41 2.61 -43.46
N THR A 484 -17.99 3.24 -44.57
CA THR A 484 -18.55 4.52 -45.00
C THR A 484 -20.01 4.36 -45.44
N ALA A 485 -20.88 5.22 -44.97
CA ALA A 485 -22.30 5.23 -45.32
C ALA A 485 -22.84 6.66 -45.41
N VAL A 486 -23.75 6.89 -46.32
CA VAL A 486 -24.48 8.15 -46.44
C VAL A 486 -25.85 7.96 -45.84
N GLY A 487 -26.18 8.85 -44.90
CA GLY A 487 -27.48 8.93 -44.27
C GLY A 487 -28.32 10.11 -44.80
N GLU A 488 -29.56 9.88 -45.06
CA GLU A 488 -30.53 10.89 -45.41
C GLU A 488 -31.40 11.23 -44.18
N GLY A 489 -31.45 12.52 -43.85
CA GLY A 489 -32.32 13.00 -42.78
C GLY A 489 -33.26 14.09 -43.25
N ARG A 490 -34.56 13.80 -43.24
CA ARG A 490 -35.60 14.73 -43.62
C ARG A 490 -36.55 14.99 -42.47
N HIS A 491 -36.47 16.15 -41.87
CA HIS A 491 -37.40 16.62 -40.85
C HIS A 491 -38.44 17.53 -41.48
N LYS A 492 -39.71 17.10 -41.48
CA LYS A 492 -40.83 17.91 -41.94
C LYS A 492 -41.96 17.78 -40.91
N LYS A 493 -42.36 18.88 -40.29
CA LYS A 493 -43.47 18.93 -39.34
C LYS A 493 -44.35 20.14 -39.66
N GLN A 494 -45.63 19.92 -39.82
CA GLN A 494 -46.62 20.95 -40.02
C GLN A 494 -47.67 20.84 -38.90
N SER A 495 -47.75 21.84 -38.03
CA SER A 495 -48.69 21.91 -36.91
C SER A 495 -49.19 23.32 -36.75
N GLY A 496 -50.08 23.78 -37.64
CA GLY A 496 -50.75 25.11 -37.58
C GLY A 496 -49.81 26.33 -37.39
N GLY A 497 -49.64 27.12 -38.44
CA GLY A 497 -48.69 28.25 -38.41
C GLY A 497 -47.40 27.97 -39.18
N HIS A 498 -46.26 28.48 -38.70
CA HIS A 498 -44.94 28.16 -39.32
C HIS A 498 -44.61 26.66 -39.19
N GLY A 499 -44.26 26.05 -40.31
CA GLY A 499 -43.78 24.65 -40.37
C GLY A 499 -42.34 24.53 -39.89
N GLN A 500 -41.87 23.27 -39.78
CA GLN A 500 -40.46 22.98 -39.58
C GLN A 500 -39.95 22.13 -40.76
N PHE A 501 -38.90 22.59 -41.39
CA PHE A 501 -38.29 21.90 -42.51
C PHE A 501 -36.74 21.89 -42.42
N GLY A 502 -36.11 20.72 -42.51
CA GLY A 502 -34.68 20.53 -42.68
C GLY A 502 -34.42 19.21 -43.40
N HIS A 503 -33.55 19.24 -44.39
CA HIS A 503 -33.18 18.03 -45.16
C HIS A 503 -31.67 18.05 -45.38
N VAL A 504 -30.98 16.97 -45.00
CA VAL A 504 -29.52 16.83 -45.10
C VAL A 504 -29.15 15.46 -45.59
N PHE A 505 -28.04 15.39 -46.35
CA PHE A 505 -27.30 14.17 -46.67
C PHE A 505 -25.94 14.26 -45.98
N VAL A 506 -25.64 13.32 -45.12
CA VAL A 506 -24.39 13.28 -44.35
C VAL A 506 -23.69 11.96 -44.58
N GLU A 507 -22.43 12.03 -44.99
CA GLU A 507 -21.53 10.90 -45.06
C GLU A 507 -20.90 10.68 -43.71
N PHE A 508 -20.87 9.44 -43.25
CA PHE A 508 -20.16 8.97 -42.07
C PHE A 508 -19.07 8.01 -42.51
N SER A 509 -17.82 8.29 -42.16
CA SER A 509 -16.67 7.45 -42.50
C SER A 509 -15.82 7.19 -41.27
N PRO A 510 -15.15 6.01 -41.19
CA PRO A 510 -14.15 5.74 -40.16
C PRO A 510 -13.04 6.78 -40.20
N ASN A 511 -12.55 7.23 -39.03
CA ASN A 511 -11.47 8.18 -38.89
C ASN A 511 -10.58 7.79 -37.67
N PRO A 512 -9.72 6.79 -37.83
CA PRO A 512 -8.93 6.25 -36.72
C PRO A 512 -7.91 7.23 -36.14
N ASP A 513 -7.57 8.30 -36.85
CA ASP A 513 -6.57 9.28 -36.43
C ASP A 513 -7.06 10.26 -35.37
N GLU A 514 -8.38 10.39 -35.21
CA GLU A 514 -9.03 11.34 -34.30
C GLU A 514 -10.10 10.63 -33.45
N GLU A 515 -9.96 10.67 -32.12
CA GLU A 515 -10.93 10.04 -31.21
C GLU A 515 -12.29 10.75 -31.28
N GLU A 516 -12.31 12.07 -31.26
CA GLU A 516 -13.53 12.84 -31.30
C GLU A 516 -14.10 12.92 -32.73
N MET A 517 -15.41 13.08 -32.84
CA MET A 517 -16.08 13.25 -34.13
C MET A 517 -15.56 14.49 -34.86
N VAL A 518 -15.07 14.31 -36.08
CA VAL A 518 -14.66 15.39 -36.99
C VAL A 518 -15.81 15.75 -37.92
N PHE A 519 -16.15 17.04 -37.97
CA PHE A 519 -17.15 17.56 -38.88
C PHE A 519 -16.50 18.25 -40.10
N ALA A 520 -16.96 17.92 -41.27
CA ALA A 520 -16.57 18.56 -42.53
C ALA A 520 -17.80 18.90 -43.37
N GLU A 521 -17.66 19.79 -44.35
CA GLU A 521 -18.71 20.15 -45.30
C GLU A 521 -18.19 20.10 -46.75
N LYS A 522 -19.04 19.65 -47.64
CA LYS A 522 -18.82 19.62 -49.11
C LYS A 522 -20.09 20.08 -49.84
N VAL A 523 -20.87 20.94 -49.23
CA VAL A 523 -22.14 21.42 -49.84
C VAL A 523 -21.88 22.31 -51.04
N PHE A 524 -22.47 21.98 -52.19
CA PHE A 524 -22.39 22.73 -53.41
C PHE A 524 -23.65 23.58 -53.69
N GLY A 525 -23.50 24.76 -54.32
CA GLY A 525 -24.62 25.60 -54.78
C GLY A 525 -25.51 26.18 -53.71
N GLY A 526 -25.10 26.16 -52.42
CA GLY A 526 -25.90 26.73 -51.32
C GLY A 526 -27.13 25.90 -50.94
N ALA A 527 -27.15 24.64 -51.26
CA ALA A 527 -28.25 23.72 -50.98
C ALA A 527 -28.63 23.68 -49.47
N VAL A 528 -27.66 23.90 -48.61
CA VAL A 528 -27.85 24.16 -47.17
C VAL A 528 -27.19 25.52 -46.88
N PRO A 529 -27.92 26.51 -46.39
CA PRO A 529 -27.29 27.80 -45.97
C PRO A 529 -26.27 27.62 -44.87
N LYS A 530 -25.11 28.29 -44.97
CA LYS A 530 -23.97 28.16 -44.03
C LYS A 530 -24.36 28.40 -42.58
N GLN A 531 -25.35 29.26 -42.32
CA GLN A 531 -25.84 29.53 -40.98
C GLN A 531 -26.39 28.29 -40.25
N TYR A 532 -26.77 27.21 -40.98
CA TYR A 532 -27.30 25.97 -40.40
C TYR A 532 -26.27 24.88 -40.20
N PHE A 533 -25.01 25.09 -40.69
CA PHE A 533 -23.92 24.10 -40.50
C PHE A 533 -23.62 23.82 -39.04
N PRO A 534 -23.53 24.86 -38.15
CA PRO A 534 -23.34 24.63 -36.72
C PRO A 534 -24.47 23.82 -36.08
N ALA A 535 -25.70 23.99 -36.53
CA ALA A 535 -26.85 23.24 -36.03
C ALA A 535 -26.77 21.77 -36.44
N VAL A 536 -26.37 21.46 -37.68
CA VAL A 536 -26.14 20.10 -38.18
C VAL A 536 -25.01 19.45 -37.37
N GLU A 537 -23.86 20.14 -37.23
CA GLU A 537 -22.73 19.65 -36.42
C GLU A 537 -23.12 19.35 -34.98
N THR A 538 -23.83 20.27 -34.34
CA THR A 538 -24.31 20.07 -32.96
C THR A 538 -25.22 18.85 -32.85
N GLY A 539 -26.13 18.67 -33.81
CA GLY A 539 -27.03 17.50 -33.86
C GLY A 539 -26.24 16.18 -34.02
N LEU A 540 -25.22 16.16 -34.85
CA LEU A 540 -24.38 14.99 -35.06
C LEU A 540 -23.53 14.68 -33.80
N ARG A 541 -22.95 15.70 -33.18
CA ARG A 541 -22.19 15.56 -31.91
C ARG A 541 -23.06 14.99 -30.79
N GLU A 542 -24.31 15.45 -30.67
CA GLU A 542 -25.26 14.91 -29.69
C GLU A 542 -25.57 13.44 -29.96
N CYS A 543 -25.77 13.05 -31.24
CA CYS A 543 -25.98 11.66 -31.60
C CYS A 543 -24.78 10.78 -31.25
N CYS A 544 -23.56 11.27 -31.47
CA CYS A 544 -22.35 10.54 -31.13
C CYS A 544 -22.12 10.31 -29.62
N GLN A 545 -22.82 11.05 -28.76
CA GLN A 545 -22.79 10.78 -27.30
C GLN A 545 -23.50 9.47 -26.93
N LYS A 546 -24.37 8.96 -27.81
CA LYS A 546 -25.11 7.70 -27.61
C LYS A 546 -25.10 6.88 -28.88
N GLY A 547 -24.16 5.93 -28.95
CA GLY A 547 -24.06 5.02 -30.08
C GLY A 547 -25.30 4.13 -30.28
N PRO A 548 -25.44 3.54 -31.49
CA PRO A 548 -26.67 2.82 -31.90
C PRO A 548 -26.75 1.39 -31.33
N LEU A 549 -25.66 0.77 -30.86
CA LEU A 549 -25.64 -0.62 -30.42
C LEU A 549 -26.05 -0.77 -28.95
N ALA A 550 -25.28 -0.14 -28.07
CA ALA A 550 -25.43 -0.24 -26.62
C ALA A 550 -25.62 1.13 -25.95
N GLY A 551 -25.40 2.21 -26.71
CA GLY A 551 -25.56 3.59 -26.25
C GLY A 551 -24.26 4.16 -25.67
N TYR A 552 -23.13 3.56 -25.96
CA TYR A 552 -21.81 4.11 -25.62
C TYR A 552 -21.41 5.24 -26.58
N LYS A 553 -20.49 6.10 -26.16
CA LYS A 553 -19.99 7.21 -26.99
C LYS A 553 -19.37 6.67 -28.28
N MET A 554 -19.76 7.26 -29.43
CA MET A 554 -19.11 6.99 -30.71
C MET A 554 -17.81 7.77 -30.82
N VAL A 555 -16.78 7.07 -31.30
CA VAL A 555 -15.42 7.61 -31.51
C VAL A 555 -14.92 7.26 -32.89
N ASN A 556 -13.84 7.92 -33.33
CA ASN A 556 -13.16 7.64 -34.59
C ASN A 556 -14.06 7.75 -35.81
N VAL A 557 -14.93 8.77 -35.85
CA VAL A 557 -15.90 9.01 -36.94
C VAL A 557 -15.70 10.40 -37.52
N LYS A 558 -15.62 10.45 -38.84
CA LYS A 558 -15.70 11.69 -39.60
C LYS A 558 -17.08 11.80 -40.24
N THR A 559 -17.71 12.93 -40.05
CA THR A 559 -19.01 13.28 -40.64
C THR A 559 -18.83 14.38 -41.68
N THR A 560 -19.35 14.19 -42.89
CA THR A 560 -19.25 15.17 -43.96
C THR A 560 -20.66 15.53 -44.44
N LEU A 561 -21.09 16.77 -44.27
CA LEU A 561 -22.32 17.27 -44.87
C LEU A 561 -22.15 17.41 -46.36
N LEU A 562 -22.83 16.60 -47.16
CA LEU A 562 -22.72 16.54 -48.62
C LEU A 562 -23.67 17.46 -49.33
N ASP A 563 -24.96 17.40 -48.95
CA ASP A 563 -26.06 18.08 -49.65
C ASP A 563 -27.25 18.26 -48.73
N GLY A 564 -28.29 18.95 -49.16
CA GLY A 564 -29.53 19.13 -48.46
C GLY A 564 -30.57 19.97 -49.19
N LYS A 565 -31.64 20.29 -48.47
CA LYS A 565 -32.66 21.26 -48.95
C LYS A 565 -33.16 22.08 -47.78
N TYR A 566 -33.42 23.33 -48.07
CA TYR A 566 -34.04 24.27 -47.10
C TYR A 566 -35.34 24.84 -47.67
N HIS A 567 -36.12 25.43 -46.83
CA HIS A 567 -37.34 26.16 -47.16
C HIS A 567 -37.24 27.55 -46.57
N ASP A 568 -37.49 28.59 -47.39
CA ASP A 568 -37.24 30.00 -47.02
C ASP A 568 -37.95 30.45 -45.75
N VAL A 569 -39.10 29.86 -45.42
CA VAL A 569 -39.97 30.23 -44.29
C VAL A 569 -39.92 29.20 -43.13
N ASP A 570 -39.83 27.89 -43.44
CA ASP A 570 -40.01 26.83 -42.45
C ASP A 570 -38.67 26.22 -41.95
N SER A 571 -37.54 26.65 -42.50
CA SER A 571 -36.24 26.18 -42.06
C SER A 571 -35.74 26.94 -40.81
N SER A 572 -35.21 26.18 -39.89
CA SER A 572 -34.63 26.69 -38.64
C SER A 572 -33.49 25.82 -38.20
N GLU A 573 -32.61 26.32 -37.28
CA GLU A 573 -31.52 25.56 -36.68
C GLU A 573 -32.02 24.27 -36.05
N MET A 574 -33.14 24.31 -35.33
CA MET A 574 -33.76 23.15 -34.73
C MET A 574 -34.19 22.12 -35.76
N ALA A 575 -34.73 22.56 -36.92
CA ALA A 575 -35.16 21.64 -37.99
C ALA A 575 -33.96 20.92 -38.63
N PHE A 576 -32.85 21.63 -38.84
CA PHE A 576 -31.61 21.05 -39.35
C PHE A 576 -30.92 20.13 -38.32
N LYS A 577 -30.96 20.48 -37.03
CA LYS A 577 -30.50 19.61 -35.95
C LYS A 577 -31.27 18.30 -35.94
N MET A 578 -32.58 18.35 -36.02
CA MET A 578 -33.45 17.14 -36.12
C MET A 578 -33.22 16.35 -37.39
N ALA A 579 -32.97 17.02 -38.53
CA ALA A 579 -32.58 16.37 -39.78
C ALA A 579 -31.26 15.62 -39.62
N ALA A 580 -30.24 16.21 -38.93
CA ALA A 580 -29.00 15.56 -38.63
C ALA A 580 -29.17 14.29 -37.79
N HIS A 581 -30.06 14.30 -36.78
CA HIS A 581 -30.38 13.13 -35.98
C HIS A 581 -31.01 11.99 -36.84
N LEU A 582 -31.86 12.35 -37.80
CA LEU A 582 -32.46 11.37 -38.73
C LEU A 582 -31.41 10.80 -39.69
N ALA A 583 -30.54 11.65 -40.23
CA ALA A 583 -29.43 11.20 -41.11
C ALA A 583 -28.46 10.26 -40.37
N TYR A 584 -28.13 10.55 -39.12
CA TYR A 584 -27.34 9.64 -38.28
C TYR A 584 -28.02 8.30 -38.13
N LYS A 585 -29.32 8.28 -37.76
CA LYS A 585 -30.05 7.04 -37.55
C LYS A 585 -30.14 6.19 -38.83
N ASP A 586 -30.35 6.81 -40.00
CA ASP A 586 -30.34 6.13 -41.30
C ASP A 586 -28.97 5.56 -41.66
N ALA A 587 -27.88 6.38 -41.48
CA ALA A 587 -26.51 5.96 -41.79
C ALA A 587 -26.09 4.76 -40.92
N MET A 588 -26.42 4.76 -39.63
CA MET A 588 -25.97 3.70 -38.69
C MET A 588 -26.53 2.31 -39.06
N THR A 589 -27.64 2.22 -39.76
CA THR A 589 -28.12 0.94 -40.29
C THR A 589 -27.28 0.35 -41.41
N LYS A 590 -26.40 1.16 -42.04
CA LYS A 590 -25.59 0.83 -43.22
C LYS A 590 -24.08 0.81 -42.90
N ALA A 591 -23.66 1.56 -41.89
CA ALA A 591 -22.24 1.84 -41.56
C ALA A 591 -21.56 0.69 -40.82
N ARG A 592 -22.22 -0.38 -40.45
CA ARG A 592 -21.72 -1.50 -39.61
C ARG A 592 -21.03 -1.00 -38.34
N PRO A 593 -21.83 -0.53 -37.38
CA PRO A 593 -21.27 -0.13 -36.07
C PRO A 593 -20.75 -1.35 -35.31
N ILE A 594 -19.66 -1.16 -34.56
CA ILE A 594 -19.03 -2.17 -33.69
C ILE A 594 -18.76 -1.58 -32.33
N LEU A 595 -18.65 -2.44 -31.31
CA LEU A 595 -18.17 -2.08 -29.98
C LEU A 595 -16.65 -2.11 -29.90
N LEU A 596 -16.11 -1.19 -29.11
CA LEU A 596 -14.71 -1.15 -28.73
C LEU A 596 -14.59 -1.31 -27.21
N GLU A 597 -13.61 -2.09 -26.78
CA GLU A 597 -13.28 -2.29 -25.36
C GLU A 597 -11.92 -1.65 -25.01
N PRO A 598 -11.76 -1.10 -23.79
CA PRO A 598 -10.47 -0.58 -23.34
C PRO A 598 -9.49 -1.71 -23.09
N ILE A 599 -8.30 -1.60 -23.68
CA ILE A 599 -7.16 -2.50 -23.48
C ILE A 599 -6.21 -1.85 -22.49
N MET A 600 -5.79 -2.63 -21.51
CA MET A 600 -4.89 -2.19 -20.46
C MET A 600 -3.49 -2.72 -20.72
N ASN A 601 -2.47 -1.87 -20.60
CA ASN A 601 -1.09 -2.27 -20.44
C ASN A 601 -0.89 -2.70 -18.99
N VAL A 602 -0.57 -3.95 -18.77
CA VAL A 602 -0.43 -4.56 -17.44
C VAL A 602 1.02 -5.00 -17.26
N LYS A 603 1.65 -4.51 -16.21
CA LYS A 603 2.98 -4.94 -15.76
C LYS A 603 2.83 -5.77 -14.50
N ILE A 604 3.31 -7.01 -14.53
CA ILE A 604 3.16 -7.96 -13.44
C ILE A 604 4.55 -8.38 -12.99
N ARG A 605 4.83 -8.27 -11.70
CA ARG A 605 6.09 -8.72 -11.11
C ARG A 605 5.84 -9.90 -10.20
N VAL A 606 6.50 -11.03 -10.48
CA VAL A 606 6.36 -12.29 -9.73
C VAL A 606 7.70 -13.01 -9.62
N PRO A 607 7.93 -13.81 -8.56
CA PRO A 607 9.05 -14.75 -8.53
C PRO A 607 9.03 -15.70 -9.72
N ASP A 608 10.19 -16.12 -10.19
CA ASP A 608 10.37 -16.93 -11.41
C ASP A 608 9.52 -18.21 -11.41
N GLU A 609 9.37 -18.86 -10.25
CA GLU A 609 8.57 -20.07 -10.06
C GLU A 609 7.08 -19.94 -10.43
N PHE A 610 6.51 -18.71 -10.35
CA PHE A 610 5.10 -18.45 -10.65
C PHE A 610 4.87 -17.93 -12.07
N THR A 611 5.91 -17.66 -12.85
CA THR A 611 5.83 -17.07 -14.20
C THR A 611 4.91 -17.87 -15.11
N GLY A 612 5.07 -19.19 -15.14
CA GLY A 612 4.25 -20.07 -15.98
C GLY A 612 2.76 -20.05 -15.64
N ALA A 613 2.44 -20.02 -14.33
CA ALA A 613 1.04 -19.94 -13.86
C ALA A 613 0.39 -18.62 -14.25
N VAL A 614 1.11 -17.51 -14.10
CA VAL A 614 0.62 -16.15 -14.44
C VAL A 614 0.41 -16.00 -15.95
N ILE A 615 1.34 -16.47 -16.79
CA ILE A 615 1.17 -16.47 -18.24
C ILE A 615 -0.06 -17.29 -18.65
N GLY A 616 -0.24 -18.47 -18.05
CA GLY A 616 -1.40 -19.31 -18.30
C GLY A 616 -2.74 -18.63 -17.94
N ASP A 617 -2.77 -17.85 -16.86
CA ASP A 617 -3.94 -17.07 -16.46
C ASP A 617 -4.20 -15.88 -17.38
N LEU A 618 -3.16 -15.12 -17.74
CA LEU A 618 -3.27 -14.01 -18.70
C LEU A 618 -3.84 -14.44 -20.05
N ASN A 619 -3.42 -15.60 -20.56
CA ASN A 619 -3.97 -16.18 -21.79
C ASN A 619 -5.47 -16.48 -21.66
N LYS A 620 -5.93 -17.00 -20.52
CA LYS A 620 -7.37 -17.22 -20.26
C LYS A 620 -8.15 -15.90 -20.22
N ARG A 621 -7.50 -14.80 -19.82
CA ARG A 621 -8.05 -13.45 -19.78
C ARG A 621 -7.98 -12.71 -21.11
N ARG A 622 -7.68 -13.41 -22.22
CA ARG A 622 -7.51 -12.81 -23.54
C ARG A 622 -6.31 -11.83 -23.58
N GLY A 623 -5.34 -12.01 -22.68
CA GLY A 623 -4.14 -11.21 -22.63
C GLY A 623 -3.13 -11.60 -23.69
N SER A 624 -2.45 -10.62 -24.25
CA SER A 624 -1.30 -10.79 -25.15
C SER A 624 -0.03 -10.43 -24.40
N ILE A 625 0.90 -11.38 -24.29
CA ILE A 625 2.21 -11.14 -23.66
C ILE A 625 3.07 -10.36 -24.65
N MET A 626 3.57 -9.21 -24.19
CA MET A 626 4.40 -8.30 -25.00
C MET A 626 5.89 -8.51 -24.74
N GLY A 627 6.25 -8.91 -23.51
CA GLY A 627 7.64 -9.15 -23.14
C GLY A 627 7.76 -9.72 -21.72
N MET A 628 8.99 -10.18 -21.42
CA MET A 628 9.39 -10.58 -20.06
C MET A 628 10.82 -10.11 -19.82
N THR A 629 11.04 -9.56 -18.65
CA THR A 629 12.34 -9.01 -18.26
C THR A 629 12.68 -9.49 -16.84
N PRO A 630 13.85 -10.08 -16.61
CA PRO A 630 14.28 -10.42 -15.26
C PRO A 630 14.62 -9.15 -14.48
N VAL A 631 14.11 -9.05 -13.26
CA VAL A 631 14.34 -7.93 -12.34
C VAL A 631 14.69 -8.50 -10.96
N ASP A 632 15.96 -8.43 -10.59
CA ASP A 632 16.52 -9.10 -9.41
C ASP A 632 16.23 -10.61 -9.38
N SER A 633 15.48 -11.08 -8.40
CA SER A 633 15.02 -12.48 -8.27
C SER A 633 13.63 -12.74 -8.87
N ASP A 634 13.02 -11.72 -9.47
CA ASP A 634 11.66 -11.77 -9.99
C ASP A 634 11.66 -11.66 -11.52
N GLN A 635 10.53 -11.99 -12.16
CA GLN A 635 10.22 -11.71 -13.55
C GLN A 635 9.20 -10.57 -13.63
N GLU A 636 9.45 -9.59 -14.49
CA GLU A 636 8.46 -8.59 -14.90
C GLU A 636 7.86 -9.02 -16.23
N ILE A 637 6.54 -9.20 -16.26
CA ILE A 637 5.76 -9.60 -17.42
C ILE A 637 4.97 -8.40 -17.90
N ASP A 638 5.22 -7.96 -19.14
CA ASP A 638 4.44 -6.95 -19.83
C ASP A 638 3.35 -7.62 -20.67
N ALA A 639 2.09 -7.23 -20.45
CA ALA A 639 0.97 -7.80 -21.18
C ALA A 639 -0.10 -6.74 -21.52
N GLN A 640 -0.86 -6.99 -22.58
CA GLN A 640 -2.05 -6.22 -22.95
C GLN A 640 -3.29 -7.06 -22.70
N VAL A 641 -4.20 -6.58 -21.86
CA VAL A 641 -5.37 -7.33 -21.44
C VAL A 641 -6.61 -6.44 -21.50
N PRO A 642 -7.75 -6.93 -22.02
CA PRO A 642 -9.02 -6.19 -21.96
C PRO A 642 -9.43 -5.90 -20.51
N MET A 643 -9.83 -4.65 -20.23
CA MET A 643 -10.23 -4.24 -18.87
C MET A 643 -11.33 -5.12 -18.30
N ALA A 644 -12.26 -5.59 -19.14
CA ALA A 644 -13.34 -6.50 -18.75
C ALA A 644 -12.86 -7.81 -18.10
N ASN A 645 -11.63 -8.24 -18.42
CA ASN A 645 -11.05 -9.46 -17.92
C ASN A 645 -10.12 -9.24 -16.71
N MET A 646 -9.96 -7.98 -16.24
CA MET A 646 -9.12 -7.62 -15.10
C MET A 646 -9.89 -7.48 -13.77
N SER A 647 -11.21 -7.66 -13.79
CA SER A 647 -12.01 -7.71 -12.56
C SER A 647 -11.43 -8.76 -11.61
N ARG A 648 -11.23 -8.38 -10.33
CA ARG A 648 -10.68 -9.21 -9.26
C ARG A 648 -9.29 -9.82 -9.52
N TYR A 649 -8.58 -9.35 -10.54
CA TYR A 649 -7.25 -9.90 -10.86
C TYR A 649 -6.26 -9.83 -9.68
N CYS A 650 -6.33 -8.79 -8.88
CA CYS A 650 -5.53 -8.64 -7.65
C CYS A 650 -5.66 -9.88 -6.72
N VAL A 651 -6.89 -10.33 -6.49
CA VAL A 651 -7.17 -11.48 -5.59
C VAL A 651 -6.65 -12.78 -6.20
N GLU A 652 -6.88 -12.96 -7.50
CA GLU A 652 -6.44 -14.17 -8.20
C GLU A 652 -4.92 -14.25 -8.35
N LEU A 653 -4.25 -13.13 -8.68
CA LEU A 653 -2.80 -13.06 -8.74
C LEU A 653 -2.16 -13.44 -7.40
N ARG A 654 -2.67 -12.90 -6.29
CA ARG A 654 -2.19 -13.24 -4.95
C ARG A 654 -2.41 -14.71 -4.61
N SER A 655 -3.54 -15.27 -4.98
CA SER A 655 -3.82 -16.70 -4.78
C SER A 655 -2.83 -17.58 -5.55
N MET A 656 -2.54 -17.23 -6.82
CA MET A 656 -1.60 -17.99 -7.66
C MET A 656 -0.14 -17.90 -7.21
N THR A 657 0.23 -16.77 -6.60
CA THR A 657 1.62 -16.43 -6.25
C THR A 657 1.88 -16.46 -4.74
N THR A 658 0.99 -17.06 -3.97
CA THR A 658 1.05 -17.07 -2.49
C THR A 658 1.24 -15.66 -1.88
N GLY A 659 0.70 -14.63 -2.56
CA GLY A 659 0.78 -13.24 -2.17
C GLY A 659 2.03 -12.49 -2.61
N LEU A 660 2.94 -13.11 -3.36
CA LEU A 660 4.20 -12.47 -3.79
C LEU A 660 4.06 -11.66 -5.08
N GLY A 661 3.00 -11.89 -5.87
CA GLY A 661 2.77 -11.18 -7.11
C GLY A 661 2.20 -9.78 -6.91
N THR A 662 2.74 -8.82 -7.64
CA THR A 662 2.23 -7.45 -7.73
C THR A 662 1.97 -7.08 -9.19
N TYR A 663 1.08 -6.12 -9.42
CA TYR A 663 0.85 -5.60 -10.76
C TYR A 663 0.45 -4.14 -10.76
N THR A 664 0.69 -3.50 -11.90
CA THR A 664 0.15 -2.18 -12.24
C THR A 664 -0.55 -2.26 -13.58
N MET A 665 -1.54 -1.41 -13.81
CA MET A 665 -2.22 -1.34 -15.10
C MET A 665 -2.55 0.11 -15.46
N GLU A 666 -2.41 0.41 -16.76
CA GLU A 666 -2.74 1.69 -17.35
C GLU A 666 -3.52 1.46 -18.64
N MET A 667 -4.45 2.37 -18.95
CA MET A 667 -5.19 2.28 -20.20
C MET A 667 -4.27 2.59 -21.37
N ASP A 668 -4.29 1.74 -22.41
CA ASP A 668 -3.52 1.90 -23.62
C ASP A 668 -4.39 2.46 -24.76
N ARG A 669 -5.34 1.70 -25.23
CA ARG A 669 -6.18 2.01 -26.39
C ARG A 669 -7.54 1.32 -26.34
N TYR A 670 -8.35 1.59 -27.32
CA TYR A 670 -9.59 0.87 -27.58
C TYR A 670 -9.41 -0.09 -28.76
N ASP A 671 -9.79 -1.37 -28.60
CA ASP A 671 -9.78 -2.38 -29.64
C ASP A 671 -11.19 -2.97 -29.86
N PRO A 672 -11.50 -3.48 -31.06
CA PRO A 672 -12.78 -4.12 -31.37
C PRO A 672 -13.09 -5.29 -30.44
N VAL A 673 -14.29 -5.29 -29.85
CA VAL A 673 -14.79 -6.41 -29.03
C VAL A 673 -15.10 -7.59 -29.93
N PRO A 674 -14.60 -8.81 -29.68
CA PRO A 674 -14.97 -10.01 -30.43
C PRO A 674 -16.46 -10.31 -30.34
N GLU A 675 -17.06 -10.77 -31.44
CA GLU A 675 -18.53 -10.94 -31.61
C GLU A 675 -19.25 -11.65 -30.44
N PRO A 676 -18.74 -12.76 -29.87
CA PRO A 676 -19.43 -13.43 -28.75
C PRO A 676 -19.56 -12.56 -27.50
N TYR A 677 -18.57 -11.70 -27.25
CA TYR A 677 -18.56 -10.78 -26.09
C TYR A 677 -19.40 -9.52 -26.40
N ALA A 678 -19.32 -9.01 -27.63
CA ALA A 678 -20.08 -7.84 -28.07
C ALA A 678 -21.58 -8.04 -27.89
N SER A 679 -22.10 -9.19 -28.33
CA SER A 679 -23.53 -9.55 -28.20
C SER A 679 -24.01 -9.52 -26.75
N ARG A 680 -23.19 -10.04 -25.80
CA ARG A 680 -23.49 -10.04 -24.36
C ARG A 680 -23.49 -8.60 -23.79
N VAL A 681 -22.51 -7.79 -24.14
CA VAL A 681 -22.46 -6.39 -23.68
C VAL A 681 -23.68 -5.60 -24.16
N ILE A 682 -24.12 -5.82 -25.41
CA ILE A 682 -25.31 -5.17 -25.97
C ILE A 682 -26.57 -5.62 -25.24
N GLU A 683 -26.72 -6.90 -24.93
CA GLU A 683 -27.88 -7.41 -24.18
C GLU A 683 -27.95 -6.86 -22.76
N ASP A 684 -26.82 -6.84 -22.06
CA ASP A 684 -26.72 -6.33 -20.68
C ASP A 684 -27.02 -4.82 -20.63
N SER A 685 -26.55 -4.05 -21.62
CA SER A 685 -26.84 -2.61 -21.72
C SER A 685 -28.35 -2.30 -21.97
N LYS A 686 -29.09 -3.24 -22.56
CA LYS A 686 -30.54 -3.10 -22.74
C LYS A 686 -31.31 -3.34 -21.45
N LYS A 687 -30.86 -4.31 -20.64
CA LYS A 687 -31.46 -4.60 -19.31
C LYS A 687 -31.25 -3.45 -18.32
N ASP A 688 -30.11 -2.79 -18.39
CA ASP A 688 -29.83 -1.62 -17.53
C ASP A 688 -30.67 -0.39 -17.86
N LYS A 689 -31.36 -0.37 -19.03
CA LYS A 689 -32.24 0.72 -19.48
C LYS A 689 -33.75 0.46 -19.23
N GLU A 690 -34.13 -0.79 -18.96
CA GLU A 690 -35.46 -1.19 -18.51
C GLU A 690 -35.59 -1.06 -16.97
#